data_29ec963989606e607709d7b5039fddda
#
_entry.id   29ec963989606e607709d7b5039fddda
#
_cell.length_a   1.000
_cell.length_b   1.000
_cell.length_c   1.000
_cell.angle_alpha   90.00
_cell.angle_beta   90.00
_cell.angle_gamma   90.00
#
_symmetry.space_group_name_H-M   'P 1'
#
loop_
_entity.id
_entity.type
_entity.pdbx_description
1 polymer ?
#
loop_
_entity_poly.entity_id
_entity_poly.type
_entity_poly.pdbx_seq_one_letter_code
_entity_poly.pdbx_strand_id
1 'polypeptide(L)'
;GDIDSKIAARKAFRILRVHFRQRRAATVGPDLSHRRTLVQQVLRTPAVRKAILAEAGDDYRKQEVSRRKAEKYALEIAADISYPTIRILVRVLRWLWNRIYDGIEINHMARLHDVAKDKEVIYVPCHRSHFDYLLLSYVTYVDGLQLPHVAAGINLNLPVVGGILRRGGAFFLRRSFKGNRLYATVFDAYLNQVLVRGHSIEYFIEGGRSRTGRLLSPKGGMLVMTVDSYIKNQHRPLVFVPVHFGYEKLIEGDSFISELGGAAKKKESLGGLIRGIKSLRDHFGKVYVNIGEPVELEPILDRMQPAWRDYVSENGERPEWLGAIVETLGTEIMQGINSAAAVTPISLLAYVLLATPKQTIGLDELRRQLELSLKILRRFVYSDSVTTPDWSADEIIEHGEKLQLISRSTHPMGEVIRMTEQTAILMTYFRNNILHLLAVPASVACCFIQGRQLPHDELQRLIRLIYPFMKKELFMKWEQDDIDDVTSEAIRSLVGLELLTYGGDRKTLVRPPSGSAKAFQLLMLGQSMVPMLQRFYLAIAILVRNGSGVLSRARLEVMCEQSAERLSMIYGLHSPDFFNKTLFHDFIHKLQELQVLRRNADGLIEFDDDLTNIGADARLVLGEEIRHSILSLTVNAG
;
A
#
# COMPACT_ATOMS: atom_id res chain seq x y z
N GLY A 1 -10.02 63.34 -0.36
CA GLY A 1 -10.46 62.13 -1.13
C GLY A 1 -9.32 61.35 -1.74
N ASP A 2 -8.28 61.97 -2.31
CA ASP A 2 -7.19 61.27 -3.05
C ASP A 2 -6.07 60.76 -2.09
N ILE A 3 -5.84 61.41 -0.98
CA ILE A 3 -4.83 61.04 0.03
C ILE A 3 -5.28 59.83 0.84
N ASP A 4 -6.56 59.76 1.21
CA ASP A 4 -7.12 58.66 1.99
C ASP A 4 -7.19 57.34 1.13
N SER A 5 -7.50 57.48 -0.16
CA SER A 5 -7.49 56.33 -1.08
C SER A 5 -6.08 55.76 -1.28
N LYS A 6 -5.06 56.60 -1.36
CA LYS A 6 -3.66 56.21 -1.47
C LYS A 6 -3.13 55.56 -0.18
N ILE A 7 -3.58 56.03 1.02
CA ILE A 7 -3.23 55.42 2.30
C ILE A 7 -3.91 54.07 2.43
N ALA A 8 -5.18 53.97 2.08
CA ALA A 8 -5.94 52.70 2.10
C ALA A 8 -5.34 51.67 1.13
N ALA A 9 -4.98 52.08 -0.07
CA ALA A 9 -4.30 51.23 -1.06
C ALA A 9 -2.92 50.73 -0.55
N ARG A 10 -2.13 51.62 0.09
CA ARG A 10 -0.86 51.22 0.69
C ARG A 10 -1.04 50.26 1.88
N LYS A 11 -2.03 50.45 2.73
CA LYS A 11 -2.36 49.51 3.81
C LYS A 11 -2.79 48.15 3.25
N ALA A 12 -3.70 48.16 2.28
CA ALA A 12 -4.14 46.93 1.61
C ALA A 12 -2.97 46.19 0.94
N PHE A 13 -2.11 46.91 0.25
CA PHE A 13 -0.90 46.35 -0.39
C PHE A 13 0.09 45.77 0.65
N ARG A 14 0.24 46.45 1.79
CA ARG A 14 1.09 45.99 2.89
C ARG A 14 0.51 44.70 3.52
N ILE A 15 -0.78 44.62 3.75
CA ILE A 15 -1.48 43.43 4.27
C ILE A 15 -1.35 42.27 3.27
N LEU A 16 -1.61 42.51 1.99
CA LEU A 16 -1.47 41.51 0.93
C LEU A 16 -0.02 41.02 0.84
N ARG A 17 0.98 41.89 0.97
CA ARG A 17 2.40 41.53 0.94
C ARG A 17 2.80 40.69 2.16
N VAL A 18 2.30 40.99 3.34
CA VAL A 18 2.53 40.20 4.57
C VAL A 18 1.89 38.84 4.42
N HIS A 19 0.64 38.80 3.98
CA HIS A 19 -0.09 37.54 3.74
C HIS A 19 0.58 36.66 2.69
N PHE A 20 1.06 37.27 1.61
CA PHE A 20 1.81 36.57 0.58
C PHE A 20 3.14 35.99 1.12
N ARG A 21 3.87 36.76 1.95
CA ARG A 21 5.11 36.29 2.57
C ARG A 21 4.86 35.17 3.57
N GLN A 22 3.83 35.27 4.38
CA GLN A 22 3.45 34.23 5.34
C GLN A 22 3.04 32.93 4.63
N ARG A 23 2.18 33.00 3.61
CA ARG A 23 1.82 31.83 2.80
C ARG A 23 3.00 31.25 2.07
N ARG A 24 3.88 32.07 1.53
CA ARG A 24 5.11 31.60 0.89
C ARG A 24 6.00 30.84 1.87
N ALA A 25 6.22 31.38 3.05
CA ALA A 25 7.04 30.76 4.08
C ALA A 25 6.42 29.44 4.56
N ALA A 26 5.10 29.40 4.77
CA ALA A 26 4.40 28.16 5.13
C ALA A 26 4.51 27.09 4.05
N THR A 27 4.42 27.47 2.77
CA THR A 27 4.44 26.51 1.64
C THR A 27 5.84 25.99 1.32
N VAL A 28 6.83 26.87 1.29
CA VAL A 28 8.20 26.56 0.81
C VAL A 28 9.11 26.11 1.95
N GLY A 29 8.71 26.36 3.20
CA GLY A 29 9.50 26.07 4.38
C GLY A 29 10.45 27.20 4.78
N PRO A 30 11.23 26.99 5.85
CA PRO A 30 12.01 28.05 6.50
C PRO A 30 13.22 28.53 5.67
N ASP A 31 13.77 27.68 4.82
CA ASP A 31 14.96 27.98 4.03
C ASP A 31 14.62 28.22 2.54
N LEU A 32 14.81 29.45 2.09
CA LEU A 32 14.55 29.92 0.74
C LEU A 32 15.83 29.93 -0.13
N SER A 33 16.89 29.25 0.28
CA SER A 33 18.16 29.27 -0.47
C SER A 33 18.00 28.61 -1.85
N HIS A 34 18.67 29.23 -2.83
CA HIS A 34 18.63 28.78 -4.21
C HIS A 34 19.26 27.37 -4.35
N ARG A 35 18.79 26.59 -5.31
CA ARG A 35 19.33 25.29 -5.70
C ARG A 35 20.86 25.27 -5.82
N ARG A 36 21.46 26.30 -6.40
CA ARG A 36 22.93 26.41 -6.52
C ARG A 36 23.62 26.44 -5.17
N THR A 37 23.06 27.15 -4.19
CA THR A 37 23.60 27.20 -2.83
C THR A 37 23.56 25.83 -2.17
N LEU A 38 22.42 25.10 -2.31
CA LEU A 38 22.28 23.76 -1.80
C LEU A 38 23.29 22.79 -2.44
N VAL A 39 23.47 22.86 -3.77
CA VAL A 39 24.46 22.04 -4.49
C VAL A 39 25.88 22.32 -3.98
N GLN A 40 26.24 23.59 -3.79
CA GLN A 40 27.56 23.95 -3.25
C GLN A 40 27.76 23.45 -1.81
N GLN A 41 26.73 23.47 -0.98
CA GLN A 41 26.80 22.93 0.37
C GLN A 41 26.98 21.40 0.36
N VAL A 42 26.25 20.68 -0.49
CA VAL A 42 26.43 19.24 -0.69
C VAL A 42 27.88 18.91 -1.09
N LEU A 43 28.46 19.65 -2.04
CA LEU A 43 29.85 19.44 -2.50
C LEU A 43 30.88 19.74 -1.41
N ARG A 44 30.56 20.62 -0.45
CA ARG A 44 31.45 20.99 0.66
C ARG A 44 31.42 20.02 1.82
N THR A 45 30.46 19.08 1.85
CA THR A 45 30.37 18.10 2.95
C THR A 45 31.64 17.24 3.01
N PRO A 46 32.10 16.87 4.23
CA PRO A 46 33.30 16.04 4.38
C PRO A 46 33.17 14.70 3.66
N ALA A 47 31.97 14.08 3.71
CA ALA A 47 31.69 12.81 3.06
C ALA A 47 31.89 12.87 1.53
N VAL A 48 31.35 13.90 0.86
CA VAL A 48 31.49 14.05 -0.59
C VAL A 48 32.94 14.35 -0.98
N ARG A 49 33.68 15.20 -0.19
CA ARG A 49 35.09 15.45 -0.41
C ARG A 49 35.93 14.17 -0.29
N LYS A 50 35.67 13.35 0.77
CA LYS A 50 36.34 12.05 0.96
C LYS A 50 36.04 11.09 -0.20
N ALA A 51 34.80 11.07 -0.70
CA ALA A 51 34.43 10.23 -1.84
C ALA A 51 35.10 10.68 -3.15
N ILE A 52 35.27 11.97 -3.38
CA ILE A 52 36.03 12.53 -4.52
C ILE A 52 37.49 12.08 -4.46
N LEU A 53 38.13 12.22 -3.29
CA LEU A 53 39.52 11.79 -3.08
C LEU A 53 39.65 10.25 -3.24
N ALA A 54 38.71 9.46 -2.73
CA ALA A 54 38.74 8.01 -2.88
C ALA A 54 38.59 7.53 -4.34
N GLU A 55 37.86 8.30 -5.19
CA GLU A 55 37.71 7.98 -6.61
C GLU A 55 38.94 8.42 -7.44
N ALA A 56 39.55 9.53 -7.09
CA ALA A 56 40.59 10.20 -7.87
C ALA A 56 42.05 9.96 -7.39
N GLY A 57 42.22 9.55 -6.13
CA GLY A 57 43.53 9.50 -5.48
C GLY A 57 44.18 10.89 -5.38
N ASP A 58 45.50 10.95 -5.37
CA ASP A 58 46.27 12.17 -5.21
C ASP A 58 46.45 12.99 -6.50
N ASP A 59 45.88 12.52 -7.62
CA ASP A 59 45.95 13.21 -8.91
C ASP A 59 44.99 14.41 -8.97
N TYR A 60 45.49 15.61 -8.96
CA TYR A 60 44.72 16.86 -9.00
C TYR A 60 43.77 16.96 -10.22
N ARG A 61 44.19 16.47 -11.39
CA ARG A 61 43.34 16.49 -12.60
C ARG A 61 42.14 15.52 -12.45
N LYS A 62 42.40 14.37 -11.89
CA LYS A 62 41.33 13.38 -11.61
C LYS A 62 40.39 13.88 -10.52
N GLN A 63 40.90 14.54 -9.50
CA GLN A 63 40.09 15.18 -8.46
C GLN A 63 39.11 16.20 -9.04
N GLU A 64 39.61 17.07 -9.94
CA GLU A 64 38.74 18.06 -10.60
C GLU A 64 37.70 17.43 -11.50
N VAL A 65 38.01 16.34 -12.20
CA VAL A 65 37.04 15.55 -12.97
C VAL A 65 35.98 14.93 -12.06
N SER A 66 36.38 14.29 -10.97
CA SER A 66 35.43 13.68 -9.98
C SER A 66 34.61 14.77 -9.29
N ARG A 67 35.16 15.96 -9.02
CA ARG A 67 34.42 17.09 -8.48
C ARG A 67 33.33 17.58 -9.43
N ARG A 68 33.64 17.75 -10.73
CA ARG A 68 32.65 18.11 -11.76
C ARG A 68 31.58 17.03 -11.92
N LYS A 69 31.96 15.75 -11.79
CA LYS A 69 31.04 14.63 -11.80
C LYS A 69 30.08 14.66 -10.59
N ALA A 70 30.61 14.94 -9.38
CA ALA A 70 29.79 15.10 -8.16
C ALA A 70 28.83 16.32 -8.30
N GLU A 71 29.28 17.44 -8.87
CA GLU A 71 28.44 18.60 -9.15
C GLU A 71 27.30 18.26 -10.13
N LYS A 72 27.61 17.52 -11.20
CA LYS A 72 26.61 17.04 -12.14
C LYS A 72 25.58 16.14 -11.47
N TYR A 73 26.00 15.26 -10.57
CA TYR A 73 25.10 14.42 -9.79
C TYR A 73 24.23 15.25 -8.85
N ALA A 74 24.80 16.20 -8.11
CA ALA A 74 24.04 17.08 -7.23
C ALA A 74 23.00 17.91 -8.00
N LEU A 75 23.35 18.42 -9.20
CA LEU A 75 22.42 19.10 -10.09
C LEU A 75 21.37 18.15 -10.70
N GLU A 76 21.69 16.89 -10.95
CA GLU A 76 20.72 15.87 -11.38
C GLU A 76 19.68 15.61 -10.29
N ILE A 77 20.10 15.51 -9.03
CA ILE A 77 19.29 15.19 -7.88
C ILE A 77 18.44 16.38 -7.42
N ALA A 78 19.03 17.54 -7.18
CA ALA A 78 18.46 18.64 -6.41
C ALA A 78 17.14 19.21 -6.96
N ALA A 79 16.16 19.43 -6.09
CA ALA A 79 14.95 20.21 -6.35
C ALA A 79 15.29 21.71 -6.59
N ASP A 80 14.34 22.44 -7.16
CA ASP A 80 14.49 23.88 -7.48
C ASP A 80 13.14 24.59 -7.21
N ILE A 81 12.69 24.57 -5.98
CA ILE A 81 11.34 25.02 -5.60
C ILE A 81 11.09 26.47 -6.04
N SER A 82 9.98 26.66 -6.75
CA SER A 82 9.53 27.97 -7.24
C SER A 82 8.08 28.24 -6.82
N TYR A 83 7.88 29.14 -5.87
CA TYR A 83 6.54 29.48 -5.39
C TYR A 83 5.58 29.96 -6.49
N PRO A 84 5.98 30.81 -7.47
CA PRO A 84 5.11 31.14 -8.60
C PRO A 84 4.69 29.91 -9.42
N THR A 85 5.62 28.98 -9.68
CA THR A 85 5.32 27.73 -10.38
C THR A 85 4.33 26.87 -9.60
N ILE A 86 4.52 26.73 -8.28
CA ILE A 86 3.59 25.99 -7.40
C ILE A 86 2.18 26.57 -7.51
N ARG A 87 2.02 27.88 -7.45
CA ARG A 87 0.71 28.53 -7.58
C ARG A 87 0.01 28.24 -8.90
N ILE A 88 0.78 28.20 -10.00
CA ILE A 88 0.24 27.81 -11.31
C ILE A 88 -0.15 26.34 -11.30
N LEU A 89 0.72 25.47 -10.82
CA LEU A 89 0.46 24.02 -10.74
C LEU A 89 -0.78 23.71 -9.89
N VAL A 90 -0.94 24.33 -8.74
CA VAL A 90 -2.13 24.14 -7.88
C VAL A 90 -3.42 24.56 -8.60
N ARG A 91 -3.40 25.63 -9.40
CA ARG A 91 -4.57 26.02 -10.19
C ARG A 91 -4.90 25.01 -11.28
N VAL A 92 -3.86 24.53 -11.98
CA VAL A 92 -3.99 23.49 -13.02
C VAL A 92 -4.49 22.18 -12.38
N LEU A 93 -3.91 21.76 -11.26
CA LEU A 93 -4.33 20.55 -10.55
C LEU A 93 -5.75 20.67 -10.01
N ARG A 94 -6.15 21.82 -9.45
CA ARG A 94 -7.54 22.05 -9.03
C ARG A 94 -8.52 21.90 -10.19
N TRP A 95 -8.20 22.50 -11.34
CA TRP A 95 -9.02 22.33 -12.53
C TRP A 95 -9.07 20.88 -13.00
N LEU A 96 -7.92 20.18 -12.98
CA LEU A 96 -7.79 18.79 -13.38
C LEU A 96 -8.60 17.86 -12.46
N TRP A 97 -8.46 18.02 -11.14
CA TRP A 97 -9.19 17.19 -10.16
C TRP A 97 -10.70 17.39 -10.28
N ASN A 98 -11.16 18.63 -10.41
CA ASN A 98 -12.59 18.92 -10.60
C ASN A 98 -13.12 18.45 -11.96
N ARG A 99 -12.25 18.18 -12.92
CA ARG A 99 -12.63 17.68 -14.24
C ARG A 99 -12.70 16.17 -14.32
N ILE A 100 -11.80 15.49 -13.60
CA ILE A 100 -11.64 14.03 -13.64
C ILE A 100 -12.48 13.37 -12.55
N TYR A 101 -12.44 13.93 -11.34
CA TYR A 101 -13.06 13.35 -10.16
C TYR A 101 -14.24 14.17 -9.67
N ASP A 102 -15.21 13.50 -9.06
CA ASP A 102 -16.39 14.10 -8.43
C ASP A 102 -16.04 14.76 -7.06
N GLY A 103 -14.78 14.81 -6.70
CA GLY A 103 -14.23 15.46 -5.50
C GLY A 103 -13.07 14.70 -4.87
N ILE A 104 -12.40 15.37 -3.94
CA ILE A 104 -11.35 14.79 -3.09
C ILE A 104 -11.85 14.85 -1.67
N GLU A 105 -11.93 13.70 -1.02
CA GLU A 105 -12.30 13.58 0.39
C GLU A 105 -11.04 13.37 1.24
N ILE A 106 -10.80 14.30 2.17
CA ILE A 106 -9.58 14.31 2.98
C ILE A 106 -9.97 14.07 4.44
N ASN A 107 -9.38 13.04 5.05
CA ASN A 107 -9.71 12.65 6.41
C ASN A 107 -8.46 12.67 7.31
N HIS A 108 -8.68 12.99 8.59
CA HIS A 108 -7.69 13.01 9.67
C HIS A 108 -6.55 14.03 9.48
N MET A 109 -6.77 15.13 8.75
CA MET A 109 -5.77 16.14 8.45
C MET A 109 -5.26 16.89 9.70
N ALA A 110 -6.06 16.98 10.77
CA ALA A 110 -5.67 17.57 12.04
C ALA A 110 -4.39 16.94 12.63
N ARG A 111 -4.19 15.63 12.45
CA ARG A 111 -2.98 14.92 12.89
C ARG A 111 -1.70 15.49 12.32
N LEU A 112 -1.72 15.88 11.03
CA LEU A 112 -0.57 16.51 10.37
C LEU A 112 -0.25 17.87 10.99
N HIS A 113 -1.26 18.67 11.28
CA HIS A 113 -1.04 19.98 11.91
C HIS A 113 -0.37 19.86 13.27
N ASP A 114 -0.72 18.83 14.05
CA ASP A 114 -0.15 18.65 15.37
C ASP A 114 1.33 18.21 15.30
N VAL A 115 1.65 17.21 14.46
CA VAL A 115 3.04 16.73 14.37
C VAL A 115 3.97 17.66 13.61
N ALA A 116 3.45 18.43 12.65
CA ALA A 116 4.27 19.36 11.83
C ALA A 116 4.78 20.59 12.61
N LYS A 117 4.26 20.85 13.81
CA LYS A 117 4.71 21.99 14.65
C LYS A 117 6.16 21.79 15.13
N ASP A 118 6.45 20.59 15.64
CA ASP A 118 7.69 20.32 16.38
C ASP A 118 8.54 19.20 15.79
N LYS A 119 8.03 18.45 14.81
CA LYS A 119 8.67 17.28 14.20
C LYS A 119 8.95 17.48 12.71
N GLU A 120 9.91 16.73 12.22
CA GLU A 120 10.21 16.65 10.79
C GLU A 120 9.34 15.58 10.15
N VAL A 121 8.53 15.97 9.18
CA VAL A 121 7.49 15.09 8.61
C VAL A 121 8.01 14.40 7.35
N ILE A 122 7.97 13.08 7.37
CA ILE A 122 8.20 12.21 6.22
C ILE A 122 6.87 11.58 5.81
N TYR A 123 6.34 12.00 4.67
CA TYR A 123 5.13 11.40 4.11
C TYR A 123 5.46 10.08 3.42
N VAL A 124 4.76 9.03 3.81
CA VAL A 124 4.95 7.70 3.24
C VAL A 124 3.60 7.14 2.77
N PRO A 125 3.16 7.55 1.58
CA PRO A 125 1.89 7.10 1.04
C PRO A 125 1.97 5.71 0.40
N CYS A 126 0.82 5.02 0.30
CA CYS A 126 0.67 3.90 -0.61
C CYS A 126 0.78 4.38 -2.07
N HIS A 127 1.29 3.52 -2.95
CA HIS A 127 1.50 3.90 -4.35
C HIS A 127 0.48 3.23 -5.28
N ARG A 128 -0.52 3.99 -5.70
CA ARG A 128 -1.67 3.54 -6.49
C ARG A 128 -1.67 4.06 -7.92
N SER A 129 -1.34 5.35 -8.10
CA SER A 129 -1.41 6.06 -9.36
C SER A 129 -0.17 6.92 -9.60
N HIS A 130 0.09 7.29 -10.83
CA HIS A 130 1.09 8.31 -11.16
C HIS A 130 0.73 9.71 -10.64
N PHE A 131 -0.50 9.90 -10.19
CA PHE A 131 -0.97 11.17 -9.67
C PHE A 131 -0.86 11.30 -8.15
N ASP A 132 -0.49 10.23 -7.43
CA ASP A 132 -0.46 10.21 -5.97
C ASP A 132 0.38 11.36 -5.37
N TYR A 133 1.60 11.55 -5.86
CA TYR A 133 2.49 12.61 -5.36
C TYR A 133 1.98 14.02 -5.69
N LEU A 134 1.28 14.20 -6.81
CA LEU A 134 0.64 15.48 -7.14
C LEU A 134 -0.57 15.74 -6.26
N LEU A 135 -1.31 14.69 -5.93
CA LEU A 135 -2.48 14.75 -5.06
C LEU A 135 -2.07 15.12 -3.63
N LEU A 136 -1.05 14.47 -3.06
CA LEU A 136 -0.57 14.81 -1.72
C LEU A 136 -0.01 16.22 -1.65
N SER A 137 0.82 16.61 -2.62
CA SER A 137 1.33 17.99 -2.75
C SER A 137 0.19 19.02 -2.85
N TYR A 138 -0.87 18.71 -3.59
CA TYR A 138 -2.06 19.57 -3.69
C TYR A 138 -2.80 19.68 -2.36
N VAL A 139 -3.03 18.56 -1.68
CA VAL A 139 -3.74 18.49 -0.40
C VAL A 139 -2.98 19.27 0.68
N THR A 140 -1.67 19.04 0.85
CA THR A 140 -0.83 19.75 1.83
C THR A 140 -0.80 21.26 1.57
N TYR A 141 -0.71 21.67 0.30
CA TYR A 141 -0.76 23.09 -0.07
C TYR A 141 -2.10 23.75 0.28
N VAL A 142 -3.21 23.10 -0.06
CA VAL A 142 -4.56 23.67 0.19
C VAL A 142 -4.82 23.80 1.68
N ASP A 143 -4.32 22.87 2.47
CA ASP A 143 -4.46 22.87 3.93
C ASP A 143 -3.45 23.79 4.66
N GLY A 144 -2.59 24.47 3.89
CA GLY A 144 -1.64 25.45 4.44
C GLY A 144 -0.40 24.86 5.10
N LEU A 145 -0.13 23.57 4.87
CA LEU A 145 1.07 22.88 5.31
C LEU A 145 2.24 23.10 4.34
N GLN A 146 3.45 22.77 4.79
CA GLN A 146 4.63 22.78 3.96
C GLN A 146 4.52 21.77 2.83
N LEU A 147 4.87 22.20 1.61
CA LEU A 147 4.94 21.33 0.46
C LEU A 147 6.11 20.34 0.62
N PRO A 148 5.88 19.03 0.50
CA PRO A 148 6.96 18.07 0.63
C PRO A 148 7.92 18.11 -0.54
N HIS A 149 9.20 17.82 -0.28
CA HIS A 149 10.17 17.46 -1.30
C HIS A 149 9.89 16.03 -1.76
N VAL A 150 9.50 15.86 -3.02
CA VAL A 150 9.05 14.56 -3.55
C VAL A 150 10.19 13.78 -4.18
N ALA A 151 10.45 12.58 -3.70
CA ALA A 151 11.41 11.66 -4.30
C ALA A 151 10.86 11.05 -5.59
N ALA A 152 11.35 11.48 -6.73
CA ALA A 152 10.90 11.04 -8.06
C ALA A 152 11.96 10.19 -8.76
N GLY A 153 11.54 9.16 -9.48
CA GLY A 153 12.46 8.36 -10.31
C GLY A 153 13.05 9.20 -11.46
N ILE A 154 14.33 8.97 -11.77
CA ILE A 154 15.06 9.70 -12.83
C ILE A 154 14.37 9.62 -14.21
N ASN A 155 13.56 8.60 -14.44
CA ASN A 155 12.76 8.45 -15.65
C ASN A 155 11.71 9.56 -15.85
N LEU A 156 11.35 10.30 -14.79
CA LEU A 156 10.46 11.46 -14.84
C LEU A 156 11.19 12.77 -15.13
N ASN A 157 12.53 12.76 -15.12
CA ASN A 157 13.36 13.93 -15.43
C ASN A 157 13.47 14.15 -16.96
N LEU A 158 12.32 14.23 -17.61
CA LEU A 158 12.20 14.50 -19.04
C LEU A 158 12.39 15.99 -19.35
N PRO A 159 12.80 16.36 -20.58
CA PRO A 159 12.80 17.76 -21.01
C PRO A 159 11.44 18.41 -20.75
N VAL A 160 11.43 19.64 -20.24
CA VAL A 160 10.26 20.43 -19.83
C VAL A 160 9.57 19.87 -18.58
N VAL A 161 9.09 18.62 -18.61
CA VAL A 161 8.34 17.98 -17.49
C VAL A 161 9.21 17.91 -16.24
N GLY A 162 10.45 17.41 -16.36
CA GLY A 162 11.38 17.34 -15.24
C GLY A 162 11.67 18.71 -14.62
N GLY A 163 11.77 19.76 -15.46
CA GLY A 163 11.92 21.14 -14.99
C GLY A 163 10.72 21.66 -14.20
N ILE A 164 9.51 21.34 -14.64
CA ILE A 164 8.26 21.71 -13.95
C ILE A 164 8.16 20.96 -12.60
N LEU A 165 8.36 19.64 -12.61
CA LEU A 165 8.34 18.83 -11.39
C LEU A 165 9.37 19.30 -10.37
N ARG A 166 10.58 19.60 -10.82
CA ARG A 166 11.67 20.13 -9.99
C ARG A 166 11.29 21.44 -9.31
N ARG A 167 10.62 22.35 -10.04
CA ARG A 167 10.11 23.62 -9.50
C ARG A 167 8.90 23.40 -8.58
N GLY A 168 8.22 22.29 -8.70
CA GLY A 168 7.16 21.83 -7.80
C GLY A 168 7.65 21.11 -6.55
N GLY A 169 8.97 20.93 -6.36
CA GLY A 169 9.55 20.28 -5.20
C GLY A 169 10.12 18.88 -5.45
N ALA A 170 10.04 18.33 -6.66
CA ALA A 170 10.60 17.03 -6.95
C ALA A 170 12.12 17.03 -6.98
N PHE A 171 12.75 16.06 -6.33
CA PHE A 171 14.15 15.69 -6.52
C PHE A 171 14.25 14.31 -7.14
N PHE A 172 15.31 14.06 -7.90
CA PHE A 172 15.38 12.85 -8.73
C PHE A 172 16.41 11.85 -8.22
N LEU A 173 16.04 10.56 -8.27
CA LEU A 173 16.93 9.48 -7.88
C LEU A 173 16.99 8.39 -8.94
N ARG A 174 18.16 7.77 -9.07
CA ARG A 174 18.37 6.62 -9.94
C ARG A 174 17.81 5.36 -9.28
N ARG A 175 17.38 4.38 -10.08
CA ARG A 175 16.81 3.13 -9.59
C ARG A 175 17.80 2.27 -8.79
N SER A 176 19.08 2.39 -9.06
CA SER A 176 20.13 1.65 -8.38
C SER A 176 21.37 2.52 -8.22
N PHE A 177 21.98 2.44 -7.05
CA PHE A 177 23.25 3.09 -6.72
C PHE A 177 24.43 2.10 -6.76
N LYS A 178 24.17 0.80 -7.12
CA LYS A 178 25.20 -0.22 -7.19
C LYS A 178 26.35 0.22 -8.12
N GLY A 179 27.60 0.11 -7.65
CA GLY A 179 28.79 0.45 -8.41
C GLY A 179 29.07 1.95 -8.55
N ASN A 180 28.25 2.84 -7.96
CA ASN A 180 28.47 4.28 -8.03
C ASN A 180 28.46 4.92 -6.62
N ARG A 181 29.58 4.70 -5.90
CA ARG A 181 29.75 5.20 -4.53
C ARG A 181 29.67 6.73 -4.44
N LEU A 182 30.23 7.44 -5.43
CA LEU A 182 30.20 8.90 -5.47
C LEU A 182 28.75 9.41 -5.58
N TYR A 183 27.92 8.80 -6.44
CA TYR A 183 26.51 9.17 -6.58
C TYR A 183 25.74 8.93 -5.27
N ALA A 184 25.93 7.76 -4.65
CA ALA A 184 25.29 7.43 -3.36
C ALA A 184 25.66 8.46 -2.27
N THR A 185 26.94 8.82 -2.17
CA THR A 185 27.40 9.79 -1.17
C THR A 185 26.85 11.20 -1.43
N VAL A 186 26.76 11.62 -2.71
CA VAL A 186 26.17 12.92 -3.08
C VAL A 186 24.67 12.94 -2.76
N PHE A 187 23.98 11.82 -2.98
CA PHE A 187 22.57 11.68 -2.66
C PHE A 187 22.30 11.71 -1.15
N ASP A 188 23.08 10.96 -0.36
CA ASP A 188 23.00 10.99 1.11
C ASP A 188 23.25 12.39 1.66
N ALA A 189 24.26 13.08 1.15
CA ALA A 189 24.57 14.46 1.55
C ALA A 189 23.43 15.44 1.17
N TYR A 190 22.80 15.27 0.02
CA TYR A 190 21.63 16.05 -0.39
C TYR A 190 20.43 15.81 0.53
N LEU A 191 20.09 14.55 0.79
CA LEU A 191 18.97 14.18 1.66
C LEU A 191 19.15 14.76 3.06
N ASN A 192 20.37 14.63 3.61
CA ASN A 192 20.71 15.21 4.89
C ASN A 192 20.53 16.76 4.90
N GLN A 193 20.95 17.46 3.85
CA GLN A 193 20.76 18.91 3.74
C GLN A 193 19.29 19.30 3.69
N VAL A 194 18.42 18.49 3.09
CA VAL A 194 16.96 18.71 3.06
C VAL A 194 16.38 18.56 4.44
N LEU A 195 16.73 17.47 5.16
CA LEU A 195 16.28 17.20 6.53
C LEU A 195 16.75 18.26 7.53
N VAL A 196 18.06 18.59 7.53
CA VAL A 196 18.64 19.63 8.42
C VAL A 196 17.94 20.98 8.30
N ARG A 197 17.44 21.30 7.12
CA ARG A 197 16.73 22.55 6.84
C ARG A 197 15.27 22.54 7.23
N GLY A 198 14.77 21.45 7.78
CA GLY A 198 13.37 21.32 8.21
C GLY A 198 12.39 21.23 7.05
N HIS A 199 12.77 20.58 5.94
CA HIS A 199 11.87 20.35 4.83
C HIS A 199 11.23 18.96 4.94
N SER A 200 9.90 18.91 4.87
CA SER A 200 9.18 17.63 4.75
C SER A 200 9.52 16.91 3.44
N ILE A 201 9.53 15.59 3.49
CA ILE A 201 9.87 14.74 2.35
C ILE A 201 8.73 13.77 2.10
N GLU A 202 8.50 13.45 0.83
CA GLU A 202 7.58 12.41 0.39
C GLU A 202 8.30 11.35 -0.43
N TYR A 203 8.12 10.09 -0.08
CA TYR A 203 8.57 8.96 -0.89
C TYR A 203 7.75 7.70 -0.68
N PHE A 204 7.73 6.85 -1.71
CA PHE A 204 6.99 5.60 -1.72
C PHE A 204 7.92 4.43 -1.36
N ILE A 205 7.69 3.79 -0.21
CA ILE A 205 8.53 2.65 0.21
C ILE A 205 8.19 1.36 -0.52
N GLU A 206 7.07 1.29 -1.23
CA GLU A 206 6.70 0.16 -2.07
C GLU A 206 7.63 -0.02 -3.29
N GLY A 207 8.37 1.02 -3.67
CA GLY A 207 9.32 0.99 -4.81
C GLY A 207 8.67 0.85 -6.18
N GLY A 208 7.35 0.84 -6.25
CA GLY A 208 6.55 0.78 -7.48
C GLY A 208 5.06 0.84 -7.18
N ARG A 209 4.25 1.10 -8.23
CA ARG A 209 2.79 1.11 -8.06
C ARG A 209 2.23 -0.30 -7.92
N SER A 210 1.30 -0.49 -7.01
CA SER A 210 0.53 -1.72 -6.92
C SER A 210 -0.37 -1.88 -8.16
N ARG A 211 -0.34 -3.07 -8.76
CA ARG A 211 -1.20 -3.46 -9.88
C ARG A 211 -2.44 -4.23 -9.42
N THR A 212 -2.35 -4.82 -8.25
CA THR A 212 -3.40 -5.69 -7.69
C THR A 212 -4.21 -5.00 -6.61
N GLY A 213 -3.87 -3.76 -6.23
CA GLY A 213 -4.48 -3.07 -5.10
C GLY A 213 -3.95 -3.50 -3.72
N ARG A 214 -3.13 -4.54 -3.64
CA ARG A 214 -2.42 -4.92 -2.40
C ARG A 214 -1.24 -3.99 -2.15
N LEU A 215 -0.89 -3.79 -0.90
CA LEU A 215 0.37 -3.14 -0.55
C LEU A 215 1.54 -4.05 -0.97
N LEU A 216 2.60 -3.45 -1.49
CA LEU A 216 3.83 -4.17 -1.84
C LEU A 216 4.79 -4.18 -0.64
N SER A 217 5.66 -5.19 -0.58
CA SER A 217 6.69 -5.27 0.46
C SER A 217 7.59 -4.03 0.43
N PRO A 218 7.86 -3.41 1.59
CA PRO A 218 8.61 -2.17 1.67
C PRO A 218 10.06 -2.34 1.19
N LYS A 219 10.56 -1.35 0.47
CA LYS A 219 11.96 -1.23 0.04
C LYS A 219 12.70 -0.30 0.98
N GLY A 220 13.67 -0.85 1.70
CA GLY A 220 14.40 -0.13 2.73
C GLY A 220 15.29 1.03 2.26
N GLY A 221 15.55 1.19 0.96
CA GLY A 221 16.59 2.12 0.47
C GLY A 221 16.47 3.56 0.98
N MET A 222 15.33 4.19 0.80
CA MET A 222 15.09 5.56 1.29
C MET A 222 14.97 5.60 2.82
N LEU A 223 14.32 4.60 3.43
CA LEU A 223 14.21 4.52 4.89
C LEU A 223 15.60 4.43 5.55
N VAL A 224 16.48 3.56 5.04
CA VAL A 224 17.87 3.45 5.53
C VAL A 224 18.59 4.80 5.49
N MET A 225 18.50 5.51 4.36
CA MET A 225 19.16 6.83 4.20
C MET A 225 18.57 7.87 5.15
N THR A 226 17.24 7.89 5.31
CA THR A 226 16.56 8.84 6.19
C THR A 226 16.90 8.59 7.65
N VAL A 227 16.85 7.33 8.10
CA VAL A 227 17.16 6.95 9.50
C VAL A 227 18.65 7.13 9.80
N ASP A 228 19.55 6.73 8.89
CA ASP A 228 21.00 6.93 9.02
C ASP A 228 21.38 8.43 9.13
N SER A 229 20.74 9.26 8.30
CA SER A 229 20.91 10.72 8.36
C SER A 229 20.46 11.28 9.71
N TYR A 230 19.34 10.80 10.26
CA TYR A 230 18.84 11.24 11.56
C TYR A 230 19.75 10.84 12.70
N ILE A 231 20.21 9.58 12.75
CA ILE A 231 21.09 9.07 13.80
C ILE A 231 22.40 9.89 13.85
N LYS A 232 22.94 10.25 12.69
CA LYS A 232 24.20 11.01 12.59
C LYS A 232 24.07 12.49 12.98
N ASN A 233 22.89 13.07 12.84
CA ASN A 233 22.75 14.53 12.98
C ASN A 233 21.77 14.95 14.09
N GLN A 234 20.92 14.07 14.56
CA GLN A 234 19.98 14.24 15.68
C GLN A 234 19.30 15.63 15.70
N HIS A 235 18.60 15.93 14.59
CA HIS A 235 17.87 17.21 14.45
C HIS A 235 16.51 17.16 15.17
N ARG A 236 15.52 17.80 14.55
CA ARG A 236 14.12 17.66 14.99
C ARG A 236 13.69 16.18 14.92
N PRO A 237 12.91 15.67 15.88
CA PRO A 237 12.42 14.31 15.85
C PRO A 237 11.74 13.98 14.52
N LEU A 238 12.06 12.83 13.93
CA LEU A 238 11.43 12.37 12.69
C LEU A 238 10.13 11.64 12.99
N VAL A 239 9.12 11.97 12.19
CA VAL A 239 7.84 11.28 12.18
C VAL A 239 7.48 10.86 10.76
N PHE A 240 7.13 9.59 10.60
CA PHE A 240 6.64 9.04 9.35
C PHE A 240 5.12 9.06 9.37
N VAL A 241 4.52 9.67 8.35
CA VAL A 241 3.08 9.77 8.24
C VAL A 241 2.59 8.85 7.12
N PRO A 242 1.99 7.72 7.47
CA PRO A 242 1.34 6.85 6.51
C PRO A 242 0.17 7.58 5.85
N VAL A 243 0.02 7.46 4.52
CA VAL A 243 -1.12 8.05 3.81
C VAL A 243 -1.76 6.98 2.93
N HIS A 244 -3.06 6.80 3.09
CA HIS A 244 -3.84 5.92 2.23
C HIS A 244 -4.55 6.71 1.14
N PHE A 245 -4.36 6.28 -0.13
CA PHE A 245 -5.14 6.76 -1.28
C PHE A 245 -6.19 5.73 -1.65
N GLY A 246 -7.45 6.14 -1.67
CA GLY A 246 -8.58 5.37 -2.16
C GLY A 246 -9.11 5.96 -3.47
N TYR A 247 -9.17 5.16 -4.53
CA TYR A 247 -9.74 5.55 -5.81
C TYR A 247 -10.97 4.71 -6.10
N GLU A 248 -12.00 5.31 -6.67
CA GLU A 248 -13.19 4.59 -7.14
C GLU A 248 -13.05 4.11 -8.59
N LYS A 249 -12.22 4.78 -9.38
CA LYS A 249 -11.79 4.37 -10.71
C LYS A 249 -10.37 4.88 -10.95
N LEU A 250 -9.53 4.06 -11.59
CA LEU A 250 -8.15 4.43 -11.91
C LEU A 250 -8.03 4.92 -13.34
N ILE A 251 -7.29 6.00 -13.55
CA ILE A 251 -6.98 6.51 -14.89
C ILE A 251 -6.14 5.48 -15.67
N GLU A 252 -5.30 4.73 -14.98
CA GLU A 252 -4.47 3.67 -15.53
C GLU A 252 -5.15 2.30 -15.61
N GLY A 253 -6.45 2.20 -15.33
CA GLY A 253 -7.19 0.93 -15.22
C GLY A 253 -7.01 0.02 -16.44
N ASP A 254 -7.16 0.53 -17.64
CA ASP A 254 -7.00 -0.24 -18.89
C ASP A 254 -5.57 -0.79 -19.07
N SER A 255 -4.56 -0.01 -18.66
CA SER A 255 -3.16 -0.45 -18.68
C SER A 255 -2.94 -1.59 -17.67
N PHE A 256 -3.54 -1.52 -16.49
CA PHE A 256 -3.43 -2.58 -15.47
C PHE A 256 -4.12 -3.88 -15.94
N ILE A 257 -5.31 -3.80 -16.51
CA ILE A 257 -6.01 -4.95 -17.09
C ILE A 257 -5.14 -5.62 -18.16
N SER A 258 -4.57 -4.83 -19.07
CA SER A 258 -3.71 -5.33 -20.14
C SER A 258 -2.45 -6.02 -19.62
N GLU A 259 -1.75 -5.42 -18.64
CA GLU A 259 -0.56 -6.00 -18.02
C GLU A 259 -0.88 -7.29 -17.24
N LEU A 260 -1.98 -7.33 -16.50
CA LEU A 260 -2.43 -8.49 -15.74
C LEU A 260 -2.93 -9.62 -16.66
N GLY A 261 -3.41 -9.28 -17.85
CA GLY A 261 -3.76 -10.24 -18.91
C GLY A 261 -2.56 -10.80 -19.70
N GLY A 262 -1.32 -10.55 -19.24
CA GLY A 262 -0.10 -11.13 -19.84
C GLY A 262 0.55 -10.27 -20.95
N ALA A 263 0.06 -9.05 -21.20
CA ALA A 263 0.71 -8.15 -22.15
C ALA A 263 2.04 -7.61 -21.59
N ALA A 264 3.04 -7.44 -22.47
CA ALA A 264 4.33 -6.88 -22.09
C ALA A 264 4.18 -5.50 -21.47
N LYS A 265 4.88 -5.27 -20.36
CA LYS A 265 4.87 -4.02 -19.60
C LYS A 265 5.25 -2.85 -20.50
N LYS A 266 4.27 -2.03 -20.88
CA LYS A 266 4.51 -0.82 -21.66
C LYS A 266 5.18 0.23 -20.77
N LYS A 267 6.18 0.94 -21.33
CA LYS A 267 6.75 2.12 -20.68
C LYS A 267 5.67 3.21 -20.67
N GLU A 268 4.97 3.33 -19.57
CA GLU A 268 4.03 4.41 -19.36
C GLU A 268 4.80 5.73 -19.24
N SER A 269 4.39 6.74 -19.99
CA SER A 269 4.89 8.09 -19.87
C SER A 269 3.77 9.02 -19.41
N LEU A 270 4.09 10.01 -18.57
CA LEU A 270 3.15 11.07 -18.19
C LEU A 270 2.52 11.73 -19.43
N GLY A 271 3.26 11.85 -20.54
CA GLY A 271 2.72 12.37 -21.80
C GLY A 271 1.72 11.41 -22.48
N GLY A 272 1.80 10.10 -22.26
CA GLY A 272 0.82 9.11 -22.69
C GLY A 272 -0.47 9.21 -21.86
N LEU A 273 -0.32 9.37 -20.54
CA LEU A 273 -1.44 9.62 -19.62
C LEU A 273 -2.17 10.91 -19.94
N ILE A 274 -1.47 12.02 -20.16
CA ILE A 274 -2.07 13.31 -20.55
C ILE A 274 -2.79 13.22 -21.90
N ARG A 275 -2.32 12.40 -22.85
CA ARG A 275 -3.01 12.13 -24.11
C ARG A 275 -4.25 11.26 -23.92
N GLY A 276 -4.21 10.28 -23.01
CA GLY A 276 -5.37 9.48 -22.58
C GLY A 276 -6.46 10.32 -21.89
N ILE A 277 -6.08 11.39 -21.21
CA ILE A 277 -7.00 12.41 -20.65
C ILE A 277 -7.84 13.13 -21.74
N LYS A 278 -7.53 12.99 -23.02
CA LYS A 278 -8.39 13.50 -24.10
C LYS A 278 -9.77 12.81 -24.16
N SER A 279 -9.95 11.66 -23.57
CA SER A 279 -11.28 11.05 -23.36
C SER A 279 -11.95 11.49 -22.04
N LEU A 280 -11.71 12.70 -21.57
CA LEU A 280 -12.22 13.34 -20.34
C LEU A 280 -13.76 13.47 -20.24
N ARG A 281 -14.50 12.57 -20.89
CA ARG A 281 -15.95 12.41 -20.71
C ARG A 281 -16.30 11.38 -19.64
N ASP A 282 -15.33 10.56 -19.22
CA ASP A 282 -15.55 9.52 -18.24
C ASP A 282 -15.54 10.09 -16.81
N HIS A 283 -16.48 9.66 -16.00
CA HIS A 283 -16.50 9.92 -14.57
C HIS A 283 -15.59 8.91 -13.85
N PHE A 284 -14.75 9.39 -12.93
CA PHE A 284 -13.83 8.56 -12.16
C PHE A 284 -14.24 8.44 -10.69
N GLY A 285 -15.42 8.96 -10.31
CA GLY A 285 -15.88 8.98 -8.93
C GLY A 285 -15.03 9.87 -8.03
N LYS A 286 -14.99 9.60 -6.74
CA LYS A 286 -14.21 10.36 -5.76
C LYS A 286 -12.80 9.77 -5.55
N VAL A 287 -11.93 10.61 -5.01
CA VAL A 287 -10.63 10.21 -4.46
C VAL A 287 -10.63 10.48 -2.95
N TYR A 288 -10.13 9.53 -2.19
CA TYR A 288 -10.03 9.59 -0.74
C TYR A 288 -8.57 9.67 -0.32
N VAL A 289 -8.26 10.61 0.57
CA VAL A 289 -6.92 10.80 1.14
C VAL A 289 -7.04 10.71 2.65
N ASN A 290 -6.65 9.58 3.22
CA ASN A 290 -6.71 9.37 4.65
C ASN A 290 -5.29 9.46 5.25
N ILE A 291 -5.14 10.32 6.23
CA ILE A 291 -3.89 10.47 6.99
C ILE A 291 -3.91 9.45 8.13
N GLY A 292 -2.93 8.55 8.13
CA GLY A 292 -2.75 7.54 9.16
C GLY A 292 -2.17 8.11 10.45
N GLU A 293 -2.12 7.26 11.48
CA GLU A 293 -1.43 7.60 12.73
C GLU A 293 0.06 7.79 12.46
N PRO A 294 0.65 8.90 12.91
CA PRO A 294 2.07 9.16 12.74
C PRO A 294 2.94 8.12 13.46
N VAL A 295 3.93 7.59 12.78
CA VAL A 295 4.93 6.65 13.31
C VAL A 295 6.17 7.43 13.71
N GLU A 296 6.44 7.54 14.99
CA GLU A 296 7.59 8.22 15.53
C GLU A 296 8.83 7.33 15.50
N LEU A 297 9.96 7.84 15.03
CA LEU A 297 11.19 7.07 14.91
C LEU A 297 11.86 6.78 16.27
N GLU A 298 11.90 7.78 17.15
CA GLU A 298 12.63 7.65 18.43
C GLU A 298 12.12 6.52 19.33
N PRO A 299 10.80 6.30 19.51
CA PRO A 299 10.31 5.16 20.28
C PRO A 299 10.76 3.80 19.73
N ILE A 300 10.90 3.67 18.41
CA ILE A 300 11.41 2.44 17.78
C ILE A 300 12.90 2.28 18.08
N LEU A 301 13.66 3.37 17.93
CA LEU A 301 15.10 3.38 18.27
C LEU A 301 15.33 3.08 19.75
N ASP A 302 14.60 3.73 20.65
CA ASP A 302 14.72 3.53 22.10
C ASP A 302 14.38 2.09 22.54
N ARG A 303 13.39 1.47 21.88
CA ARG A 303 13.00 0.08 22.13
C ARG A 303 14.03 -0.94 21.63
N MET A 304 14.58 -0.72 20.43
CA MET A 304 15.41 -1.72 19.75
C MET A 304 16.90 -1.51 19.97
N GLN A 305 17.34 -0.27 20.16
CA GLN A 305 18.75 0.11 20.33
C GLN A 305 18.87 1.27 21.33
N PRO A 306 18.71 1.06 22.64
CA PRO A 306 18.68 2.14 23.64
C PRO A 306 19.89 3.08 23.62
N ALA A 307 21.05 2.59 23.22
CA ALA A 307 22.29 3.38 23.12
C ALA A 307 22.48 4.09 21.76
N TRP A 308 21.44 4.21 20.93
CA TRP A 308 21.57 4.80 19.59
C TRP A 308 22.04 6.27 19.60
N ARG A 309 21.75 7.01 20.67
CA ARG A 309 22.17 8.43 20.81
C ARG A 309 23.66 8.60 20.98
N ASP A 310 24.34 7.57 21.53
CA ASP A 310 25.78 7.57 21.76
C ASP A 310 26.56 7.03 20.55
N TYR A 311 25.85 6.62 19.50
CA TYR A 311 26.48 6.08 18.30
C TYR A 311 27.28 7.16 17.56
N VAL A 312 28.58 6.92 17.45
CA VAL A 312 29.49 7.71 16.65
C VAL A 312 29.91 6.90 15.43
N SER A 313 29.60 7.40 14.23
CA SER A 313 29.97 6.72 12.99
C SER A 313 31.49 6.80 12.76
N GLU A 314 32.20 5.71 12.95
CA GLU A 314 33.57 5.56 12.52
C GLU A 314 33.63 5.45 11.00
N ASN A 315 34.43 6.32 10.35
CA ASN A 315 34.60 6.31 8.89
C ASN A 315 33.35 6.54 8.01
N GLY A 316 32.20 6.92 8.58
CA GLY A 316 30.94 7.11 7.84
C GLY A 316 30.20 5.80 7.55
N GLU A 317 30.56 4.71 8.20
CA GLU A 317 29.88 3.43 8.10
C GLU A 317 28.51 3.48 8.78
N ARG A 318 27.61 2.63 8.32
CA ARG A 318 26.27 2.45 8.88
C ARG A 318 26.31 1.42 9.98
N PRO A 319 25.57 1.59 11.08
CA PRO A 319 25.54 0.59 12.14
C PRO A 319 24.88 -0.71 11.65
N GLU A 320 25.37 -1.85 12.10
CA GLU A 320 24.87 -3.19 11.74
C GLU A 320 23.39 -3.37 12.09
N TRP A 321 22.96 -2.79 13.21
CA TRP A 321 21.58 -2.87 13.70
C TRP A 321 20.58 -2.01 12.90
N LEU A 322 21.03 -1.11 12.02
CA LEU A 322 20.16 -0.23 11.25
C LEU A 322 19.16 -0.99 10.36
N GLY A 323 19.58 -2.15 9.83
CA GLY A 323 18.73 -2.99 9.01
C GLY A 323 17.46 -3.44 9.72
N ALA A 324 17.59 -3.93 10.96
CA ALA A 324 16.47 -4.37 11.78
C ALA A 324 15.50 -3.22 12.15
N ILE A 325 16.04 -2.04 12.47
CA ILE A 325 15.24 -0.83 12.72
C ILE A 325 14.40 -0.48 11.50
N VAL A 326 15.01 -0.46 10.32
CA VAL A 326 14.33 -0.09 9.05
C VAL A 326 13.28 -1.11 8.65
N GLU A 327 13.50 -2.39 8.90
CA GLU A 327 12.52 -3.44 8.65
C GLU A 327 11.29 -3.28 9.55
N THR A 328 11.49 -3.04 10.84
CA THR A 328 10.43 -2.76 11.81
C THR A 328 9.65 -1.50 11.43
N LEU A 329 10.36 -0.39 11.19
CA LEU A 329 9.77 0.87 10.75
C LEU A 329 8.95 0.70 9.46
N GLY A 330 9.51 0.02 8.46
CA GLY A 330 8.82 -0.26 7.21
C GLY A 330 7.51 -1.05 7.42
N THR A 331 7.54 -2.04 8.29
CA THR A 331 6.36 -2.84 8.64
C THR A 331 5.31 -1.99 9.37
N GLU A 332 5.70 -1.20 10.37
CA GLU A 332 4.79 -0.31 11.10
C GLU A 332 4.15 0.74 10.16
N ILE A 333 4.91 1.29 9.20
CA ILE A 333 4.37 2.20 8.17
C ILE A 333 3.33 1.49 7.30
N MET A 334 3.61 0.28 6.81
CA MET A 334 2.66 -0.47 5.96
C MET A 334 1.37 -0.81 6.72
N GLN A 335 1.48 -1.18 7.99
CA GLN A 335 0.34 -1.38 8.89
C GLN A 335 -0.43 -0.08 9.12
N GLY A 336 0.28 1.04 9.27
CA GLY A 336 -0.31 2.38 9.39
C GLY A 336 -1.09 2.81 8.16
N ILE A 337 -0.60 2.50 6.94
CA ILE A 337 -1.32 2.75 5.68
C ILE A 337 -2.63 1.94 5.66
N ASN A 338 -2.60 0.67 6.02
CA ASN A 338 -3.79 -0.18 6.08
C ASN A 338 -4.76 0.26 7.19
N SER A 339 -4.24 0.70 8.33
CA SER A 339 -5.06 1.22 9.43
C SER A 339 -5.78 2.53 9.07
N ALA A 340 -5.33 3.23 8.03
CA ALA A 340 -5.98 4.42 7.49
C ALA A 340 -6.81 4.16 6.22
N ALA A 341 -7.16 2.92 5.93
CA ALA A 341 -7.88 2.59 4.71
C ALA A 341 -9.21 3.35 4.56
N ALA A 342 -9.47 3.81 3.33
CA ALA A 342 -10.77 4.34 2.95
C ALA A 342 -11.60 3.22 2.32
N VAL A 343 -12.72 2.86 2.94
CA VAL A 343 -13.72 1.99 2.34
C VAL A 343 -14.54 2.83 1.37
N THR A 344 -14.26 2.70 0.08
CA THR A 344 -15.04 3.39 -0.95
C THR A 344 -16.29 2.58 -1.32
N PRO A 345 -17.35 3.20 -1.84
CA PRO A 345 -18.52 2.49 -2.38
C PRO A 345 -18.12 1.37 -3.36
N ILE A 346 -17.15 1.66 -4.22
CA ILE A 346 -16.69 0.70 -5.24
C ILE A 346 -15.86 -0.44 -4.62
N SER A 347 -15.02 -0.17 -3.62
CA SER A 347 -14.27 -1.24 -2.94
C SER A 347 -15.20 -2.21 -2.21
N LEU A 348 -16.28 -1.71 -1.61
CA LEU A 348 -17.28 -2.52 -0.94
C LEU A 348 -18.11 -3.35 -1.94
N LEU A 349 -18.53 -2.72 -3.05
CA LEU A 349 -19.22 -3.40 -4.14
C LEU A 349 -18.35 -4.52 -4.73
N ALA A 350 -17.06 -4.25 -4.95
CA ALA A 350 -16.08 -5.22 -5.43
C ALA A 350 -15.91 -6.38 -4.45
N TYR A 351 -15.85 -6.09 -3.15
CA TYR A 351 -15.71 -7.11 -2.11
C TYR A 351 -16.86 -8.11 -2.14
N VAL A 352 -18.09 -7.63 -2.27
CA VAL A 352 -19.29 -8.48 -2.32
C VAL A 352 -19.37 -9.25 -3.64
N LEU A 353 -19.24 -8.58 -4.77
CA LEU A 353 -19.46 -9.22 -6.08
C LEU A 353 -18.38 -10.26 -6.42
N LEU A 354 -17.14 -10.06 -6.03
CA LEU A 354 -16.06 -11.03 -6.26
C LEU A 354 -16.18 -12.29 -5.38
N ALA A 355 -16.96 -12.24 -4.30
CA ALA A 355 -17.29 -13.41 -3.50
C ALA A 355 -18.45 -14.24 -4.10
N THR A 356 -19.15 -13.73 -5.13
CA THR A 356 -20.30 -14.41 -5.75
C THR A 356 -19.87 -15.35 -6.88
N PRO A 357 -20.53 -16.50 -7.07
CA PRO A 357 -20.30 -17.34 -8.23
C PRO A 357 -20.56 -16.58 -9.54
N LYS A 358 -19.64 -16.70 -10.50
CA LYS A 358 -19.72 -16.04 -11.81
C LYS A 358 -19.94 -14.51 -11.76
N GLN A 359 -19.56 -13.87 -10.66
CA GLN A 359 -19.70 -12.42 -10.40
C GLN A 359 -21.11 -11.89 -10.73
N THR A 360 -22.11 -12.66 -10.35
CA THR A 360 -23.52 -12.39 -10.64
C THR A 360 -24.36 -12.66 -9.40
N ILE A 361 -25.27 -11.75 -9.04
CA ILE A 361 -26.09 -11.83 -7.84
C ILE A 361 -27.46 -11.15 -8.06
N GLY A 362 -28.50 -11.62 -7.38
CA GLY A 362 -29.79 -10.92 -7.34
C GLY A 362 -29.67 -9.57 -6.63
N LEU A 363 -30.43 -8.59 -7.08
CA LEU A 363 -30.38 -7.22 -6.55
C LEU A 363 -30.64 -7.16 -5.05
N ASP A 364 -31.65 -7.89 -4.56
CA ASP A 364 -32.01 -7.90 -3.13
C ASP A 364 -30.94 -8.59 -2.27
N GLU A 365 -30.31 -9.65 -2.79
CA GLU A 365 -29.18 -10.30 -2.14
C GLU A 365 -27.98 -9.35 -2.06
N LEU A 366 -27.70 -8.62 -3.11
CA LEU A 366 -26.61 -7.64 -3.14
C LEU A 366 -26.84 -6.53 -2.11
N ARG A 367 -28.04 -5.97 -2.01
CA ARG A 367 -28.42 -4.99 -0.98
C ARG A 367 -28.12 -5.50 0.41
N ARG A 368 -28.66 -6.69 0.74
CA ARG A 368 -28.45 -7.32 2.05
C ARG A 368 -26.97 -7.54 2.37
N GLN A 369 -26.18 -7.93 1.38
CA GLN A 369 -24.76 -8.21 1.58
C GLN A 369 -23.94 -6.95 1.75
N LEU A 370 -24.23 -5.87 1.02
CA LEU A 370 -23.62 -4.56 1.20
C LEU A 370 -23.90 -3.98 2.58
N GLU A 371 -25.16 -4.02 3.02
CA GLU A 371 -25.57 -3.59 4.37
C GLU A 371 -24.88 -4.41 5.45
N LEU A 372 -24.79 -5.74 5.28
CA LEU A 372 -24.10 -6.61 6.20
C LEU A 372 -22.62 -6.23 6.32
N SER A 373 -21.94 -6.06 5.20
CA SER A 373 -20.52 -5.70 5.17
C SER A 373 -20.26 -4.37 5.89
N LEU A 374 -21.11 -3.37 5.70
CA LEU A 374 -21.05 -2.11 6.44
C LEU A 374 -21.29 -2.32 7.94
N LYS A 375 -22.25 -3.17 8.33
CA LYS A 375 -22.52 -3.49 9.74
C LYS A 375 -21.33 -4.20 10.38
N ILE A 376 -20.67 -5.12 9.67
CA ILE A 376 -19.46 -5.81 10.16
C ILE A 376 -18.34 -4.79 10.37
N LEU A 377 -18.03 -3.94 9.38
CA LEU A 377 -17.00 -2.91 9.47
C LEU A 377 -17.20 -1.94 10.63
N ARG A 378 -18.46 -1.61 10.97
CA ARG A 378 -18.81 -0.74 12.08
C ARG A 378 -18.79 -1.44 13.46
N ARG A 379 -18.95 -2.76 13.50
CA ARG A 379 -18.94 -3.55 14.75
C ARG A 379 -17.55 -4.12 15.05
N PHE A 380 -16.87 -4.62 14.04
CA PHE A 380 -15.49 -5.10 14.11
C PHE A 380 -14.58 -4.00 13.56
N VAL A 381 -14.27 -3.03 14.41
CA VAL A 381 -13.50 -1.84 14.02
C VAL A 381 -12.02 -2.19 13.91
N TYR A 382 -11.50 -2.22 12.69
CA TYR A 382 -10.07 -2.46 12.47
C TYR A 382 -9.22 -1.33 13.06
N SER A 383 -9.58 -0.08 12.82
CA SER A 383 -8.90 1.11 13.34
C SER A 383 -9.84 2.31 13.29
N ASP A 384 -9.69 3.27 14.23
CA ASP A 384 -10.42 4.52 14.24
C ASP A 384 -10.07 5.45 13.06
N SER A 385 -9.00 5.14 12.35
CA SER A 385 -8.58 5.88 11.14
C SER A 385 -9.25 5.36 9.86
N VAL A 386 -9.90 4.21 9.90
CA VAL A 386 -10.65 3.66 8.76
C VAL A 386 -11.90 4.50 8.54
N THR A 387 -12.13 4.91 7.29
CA THR A 387 -13.36 5.61 6.91
C THR A 387 -14.29 4.69 6.12
N THR A 388 -15.58 4.79 6.38
CA THR A 388 -16.63 4.01 5.70
C THR A 388 -17.65 4.97 5.06
N PRO A 389 -18.24 4.63 3.90
CA PRO A 389 -19.25 5.47 3.28
C PRO A 389 -20.53 5.49 4.12
N ASP A 390 -21.20 6.64 4.11
CA ASP A 390 -22.50 6.84 4.76
C ASP A 390 -23.64 6.71 3.76
N TRP A 391 -23.46 5.83 2.78
CA TRP A 391 -24.36 5.57 1.68
C TRP A 391 -25.21 4.33 1.94
N SER A 392 -26.43 4.34 1.43
CA SER A 392 -27.29 3.16 1.36
C SER A 392 -26.76 2.16 0.31
N ALA A 393 -27.21 0.92 0.41
CA ALA A 393 -26.87 -0.11 -0.57
C ALA A 393 -27.31 0.28 -1.99
N ASP A 394 -28.48 0.92 -2.14
CA ASP A 394 -28.97 1.39 -3.45
C ASP A 394 -28.08 2.48 -4.04
N GLU A 395 -27.67 3.48 -3.25
CA GLU A 395 -26.74 4.52 -3.70
C GLU A 395 -25.39 3.93 -4.15
N ILE A 396 -24.88 2.91 -3.45
CA ILE A 396 -23.64 2.22 -3.83
C ILE A 396 -23.82 1.49 -5.17
N ILE A 397 -24.95 0.81 -5.37
CA ILE A 397 -25.25 0.08 -6.61
C ILE A 397 -25.41 1.05 -7.78
N GLU A 398 -26.22 2.10 -7.64
CA GLU A 398 -26.41 3.11 -8.66
C GLU A 398 -25.10 3.81 -9.05
N HIS A 399 -24.22 4.04 -8.07
CA HIS A 399 -22.90 4.59 -8.33
C HIS A 399 -22.01 3.63 -9.13
N GLY A 400 -22.04 2.34 -8.83
CA GLY A 400 -21.35 1.32 -9.61
C GLY A 400 -21.83 1.24 -11.07
N GLU A 401 -23.13 1.40 -11.29
CA GLU A 401 -23.74 1.50 -12.63
C GLU A 401 -23.31 2.79 -13.36
N LYS A 402 -23.34 3.94 -12.66
CA LYS A 402 -22.87 5.23 -13.19
C LYS A 402 -21.41 5.18 -13.64
N LEU A 403 -20.55 4.51 -12.90
CA LEU A 403 -19.14 4.31 -13.25
C LEU A 403 -18.92 3.20 -14.29
N GLN A 404 -19.98 2.54 -14.75
CA GLN A 404 -19.95 1.43 -15.72
C GLN A 404 -19.11 0.22 -15.27
N LEU A 405 -19.08 -0.03 -13.97
CA LEU A 405 -18.36 -1.16 -13.37
C LEU A 405 -19.26 -2.39 -13.19
N ILE A 406 -20.56 -2.19 -13.17
CA ILE A 406 -21.58 -3.23 -13.09
C ILE A 406 -22.72 -2.93 -14.07
N SER A 407 -23.49 -3.95 -14.39
CA SER A 407 -24.70 -3.83 -15.21
C SER A 407 -25.85 -4.55 -14.56
N ARG A 408 -27.06 -3.98 -14.71
CA ARG A 408 -28.32 -4.52 -14.27
C ARG A 408 -29.04 -5.19 -15.44
N SER A 409 -29.61 -6.34 -15.22
CA SER A 409 -30.48 -7.02 -16.18
C SER A 409 -31.77 -7.49 -15.51
N THR A 410 -32.88 -7.31 -16.23
CA THR A 410 -34.19 -7.73 -15.75
C THR A 410 -34.41 -9.21 -16.10
N HIS A 411 -34.85 -9.99 -15.12
CA HIS A 411 -35.23 -11.39 -15.28
C HIS A 411 -36.65 -11.59 -14.68
N PRO A 412 -37.46 -12.53 -15.18
CA PRO A 412 -38.79 -12.78 -14.61
C PRO A 412 -38.81 -13.07 -13.09
N MET A 413 -37.70 -13.58 -12.54
CA MET A 413 -37.53 -13.87 -11.12
C MET A 413 -36.87 -12.74 -10.33
N GLY A 414 -36.74 -11.54 -10.89
CA GLY A 414 -36.14 -10.39 -10.25
C GLY A 414 -34.93 -9.82 -11.01
N GLU A 415 -34.46 -8.67 -10.58
CA GLU A 415 -33.30 -8.01 -11.20
C GLU A 415 -31.99 -8.66 -10.76
N VAL A 416 -31.03 -8.71 -11.69
CA VAL A 416 -29.73 -9.34 -11.49
C VAL A 416 -28.62 -8.33 -11.81
N ILE A 417 -27.66 -8.24 -10.93
CA ILE A 417 -26.44 -7.44 -11.09
C ILE A 417 -25.28 -8.34 -11.48
N ARG A 418 -24.49 -7.91 -12.47
CA ARG A 418 -23.34 -8.67 -12.98
C ARG A 418 -22.17 -7.77 -13.33
N MET A 419 -20.96 -8.36 -13.34
CA MET A 419 -19.74 -7.79 -13.90
C MET A 419 -19.29 -8.57 -15.15
N THR A 420 -18.55 -7.90 -16.04
CA THR A 420 -17.78 -8.59 -17.09
C THR A 420 -16.47 -9.14 -16.51
N GLU A 421 -15.82 -10.09 -17.20
CA GLU A 421 -14.51 -10.62 -16.80
C GLU A 421 -13.45 -9.51 -16.69
N GLN A 422 -13.40 -8.60 -17.64
CA GLN A 422 -12.46 -7.47 -17.62
C GLN A 422 -12.70 -6.56 -16.41
N THR A 423 -13.96 -6.27 -16.11
CA THR A 423 -14.32 -5.49 -14.93
C THR A 423 -13.96 -6.23 -13.65
N ALA A 424 -14.12 -7.56 -13.58
CA ALA A 424 -13.76 -8.36 -12.41
C ALA A 424 -12.26 -8.28 -12.09
N ILE A 425 -11.39 -8.25 -13.11
CA ILE A 425 -9.95 -8.03 -12.94
C ILE A 425 -9.69 -6.68 -12.26
N LEU A 426 -10.33 -5.62 -12.74
CA LEU A 426 -10.20 -4.28 -12.15
C LEU A 426 -10.80 -4.22 -10.74
N MET A 427 -11.95 -4.85 -10.52
CA MET A 427 -12.63 -4.88 -9.23
C MET A 427 -11.80 -5.64 -8.18
N THR A 428 -10.96 -6.61 -8.57
CA THR A 428 -10.00 -7.26 -7.66
C THR A 428 -9.06 -6.23 -7.02
N TYR A 429 -8.65 -5.23 -7.78
CA TYR A 429 -7.84 -4.12 -7.26
C TYR A 429 -8.57 -3.37 -6.14
N PHE A 430 -9.83 -3.00 -6.34
CA PHE A 430 -10.60 -2.25 -5.33
C PHE A 430 -10.93 -3.09 -4.10
N ARG A 431 -11.28 -4.38 -4.27
CA ARG A 431 -11.47 -5.32 -3.16
C ARG A 431 -10.22 -5.40 -2.29
N ASN A 432 -9.05 -5.50 -2.89
CA ASN A 432 -7.79 -5.67 -2.18
C ASN A 432 -7.41 -4.46 -1.32
N ASN A 433 -7.94 -3.28 -1.61
CA ASN A 433 -7.73 -2.10 -0.77
C ASN A 433 -8.35 -2.25 0.62
N ILE A 434 -9.40 -3.08 0.78
CA ILE A 434 -10.15 -3.23 2.04
C ILE A 434 -10.19 -4.67 2.58
N LEU A 435 -9.59 -5.64 1.88
CA LEU A 435 -9.66 -7.06 2.24
C LEU A 435 -9.19 -7.32 3.67
N HIS A 436 -8.13 -6.64 4.11
CA HIS A 436 -7.56 -6.78 5.47
C HIS A 436 -8.55 -6.36 6.57
N LEU A 437 -9.47 -5.44 6.30
CA LEU A 437 -10.45 -4.96 7.28
C LEU A 437 -11.47 -6.05 7.66
N LEU A 438 -11.78 -6.93 6.73
CA LEU A 438 -12.77 -7.98 6.87
C LEU A 438 -12.14 -9.39 7.01
N ALA A 439 -10.80 -9.49 6.92
CA ALA A 439 -10.10 -10.77 6.81
C ALA A 439 -10.36 -11.69 8.01
N VAL A 440 -10.36 -11.19 9.25
CA VAL A 440 -10.60 -12.04 10.44
C VAL A 440 -12.06 -12.50 10.52
N PRO A 441 -13.08 -11.62 10.46
CA PRO A 441 -14.47 -12.06 10.39
C PRO A 441 -14.76 -13.01 9.23
N ALA A 442 -14.18 -12.74 8.06
CA ALA A 442 -14.33 -13.60 6.88
C ALA A 442 -13.65 -14.97 7.05
N SER A 443 -12.51 -15.04 7.72
CA SER A 443 -11.84 -16.30 8.04
C SER A 443 -12.64 -17.12 9.03
N VAL A 444 -13.26 -16.51 10.04
CA VAL A 444 -14.21 -17.15 10.94
C VAL A 444 -15.39 -17.73 10.14
N ALA A 445 -16.00 -16.94 9.26
CA ALA A 445 -17.09 -17.37 8.40
C ALA A 445 -16.69 -18.54 7.48
N CYS A 446 -15.45 -18.50 6.96
CA CYS A 446 -14.89 -19.52 6.08
C CYS A 446 -14.90 -20.92 6.72
N CYS A 447 -14.66 -21.01 8.03
CA CYS A 447 -14.68 -22.26 8.78
C CYS A 447 -16.08 -22.94 8.81
N PHE A 448 -17.14 -22.21 8.45
CA PHE A 448 -18.52 -22.72 8.41
C PHE A 448 -19.04 -22.98 6.99
N ILE A 449 -18.20 -22.90 5.96
CA ILE A 449 -18.60 -23.19 4.57
C ILE A 449 -18.97 -24.67 4.42
N GLN A 450 -18.15 -25.58 4.97
CA GLN A 450 -18.35 -27.03 4.87
C GLN A 450 -19.11 -27.60 6.07
N GLY A 451 -18.81 -27.14 7.28
CA GLY A 451 -19.38 -27.62 8.53
C GLY A 451 -20.57 -26.79 9.01
N ARG A 452 -21.49 -27.45 9.76
CA ARG A 452 -22.62 -26.75 10.39
C ARG A 452 -22.26 -26.17 11.75
N GLN A 453 -21.38 -26.85 12.46
CA GLN A 453 -20.98 -26.47 13.82
C GLN A 453 -19.48 -26.70 14.03
N LEU A 454 -18.86 -25.89 14.89
CA LEU A 454 -17.44 -25.99 15.24
C LEU A 454 -17.24 -25.55 16.70
N PRO A 455 -16.48 -26.33 17.50
CA PRO A 455 -16.08 -25.89 18.83
C PRO A 455 -15.29 -24.57 18.78
N HIS A 456 -15.54 -23.70 19.76
CA HIS A 456 -14.90 -22.38 19.83
C HIS A 456 -13.36 -22.49 19.86
N ASP A 457 -12.82 -23.41 20.65
CA ASP A 457 -11.36 -23.59 20.79
C ASP A 457 -10.73 -24.08 19.48
N GLU A 458 -11.43 -24.93 18.74
CA GLU A 458 -10.98 -25.44 17.45
C GLU A 458 -10.98 -24.32 16.39
N LEU A 459 -11.99 -23.45 16.40
CA LEU A 459 -12.04 -22.28 15.55
C LEU A 459 -10.85 -21.35 15.83
N GLN A 460 -10.57 -21.04 17.10
CA GLN A 460 -9.41 -20.23 17.48
C GLN A 460 -8.09 -20.87 17.02
N ARG A 461 -7.95 -22.19 17.19
CA ARG A 461 -6.79 -22.95 16.72
C ARG A 461 -6.57 -22.77 15.21
N LEU A 462 -7.63 -22.91 14.41
CA LEU A 462 -7.56 -22.74 12.95
C LEU A 462 -7.18 -21.31 12.55
N ILE A 463 -7.78 -20.31 13.17
CA ILE A 463 -7.44 -18.90 12.88
C ILE A 463 -5.98 -18.61 13.28
N ARG A 464 -5.55 -19.07 14.45
CA ARG A 464 -4.15 -18.90 14.91
C ARG A 464 -3.14 -19.53 13.95
N LEU A 465 -3.51 -20.66 13.33
CA LEU A 465 -2.66 -21.36 12.36
C LEU A 465 -2.46 -20.57 11.06
N ILE A 466 -3.52 -19.96 10.53
CA ILE A 466 -3.46 -19.23 9.24
C ILE A 466 -3.02 -17.78 9.40
N TYR A 467 -3.16 -17.19 10.59
CA TYR A 467 -2.95 -15.77 10.81
C TYR A 467 -1.55 -15.26 10.45
N PRO A 468 -0.42 -15.95 10.75
CA PRO A 468 0.91 -15.49 10.38
C PRO A 468 1.07 -15.24 8.88
N PHE A 469 0.43 -16.04 8.06
CA PHE A 469 0.42 -15.91 6.59
C PHE A 469 -0.46 -14.74 6.14
N MET A 470 -1.64 -14.61 6.75
CA MET A 470 -2.53 -13.47 6.50
C MET A 470 -1.86 -12.15 6.92
N LYS A 471 -1.22 -12.10 8.09
CA LYS A 471 -0.51 -10.94 8.60
C LYS A 471 0.59 -10.49 7.62
N LYS A 472 1.38 -11.45 7.13
CA LYS A 472 2.46 -11.16 6.16
C LYS A 472 1.91 -10.64 4.82
N GLU A 473 0.88 -11.30 4.29
CA GLU A 473 0.32 -10.97 2.97
C GLU A 473 -0.48 -9.67 2.97
N LEU A 474 -1.19 -9.38 4.07
CA LEU A 474 -2.12 -8.25 4.18
C LEU A 474 -1.59 -7.11 5.07
N PHE A 475 -0.38 -7.21 5.60
CA PHE A 475 0.18 -6.23 6.55
C PHE A 475 -0.79 -5.92 7.69
N MET A 476 -1.32 -6.97 8.35
CA MET A 476 -2.26 -6.81 9.46
C MET A 476 -1.55 -6.34 10.73
N LYS A 477 -2.24 -5.51 11.52
CA LYS A 477 -1.63 -4.80 12.65
C LYS A 477 -1.44 -5.62 13.93
N TRP A 478 -2.28 -6.63 14.17
CA TRP A 478 -2.24 -7.40 15.43
C TRP A 478 -1.04 -8.33 15.49
N GLU A 479 -0.50 -8.51 16.69
CA GLU A 479 0.53 -9.52 16.91
C GLU A 479 -0.08 -10.92 17.04
N GLN A 480 0.76 -11.96 17.00
CA GLN A 480 0.31 -13.35 17.08
C GLN A 480 -0.40 -13.65 18.42
N ASP A 481 0.07 -13.02 19.48
CA ASP A 481 -0.47 -13.22 20.83
C ASP A 481 -1.85 -12.56 21.02
N ASP A 482 -2.18 -11.55 20.22
CA ASP A 482 -3.46 -10.84 20.28
C ASP A 482 -4.58 -11.56 19.50
N ILE A 483 -4.24 -12.53 18.65
CA ILE A 483 -5.18 -13.04 17.63
C ILE A 483 -6.38 -13.79 18.24
N ASP A 484 -6.25 -14.39 19.40
CA ASP A 484 -7.35 -15.07 20.08
C ASP A 484 -8.42 -14.09 20.57
N ASP A 485 -8.00 -12.94 21.10
CA ASP A 485 -8.90 -11.88 21.53
C ASP A 485 -9.58 -11.21 20.32
N VAL A 486 -8.83 -10.96 19.26
CA VAL A 486 -9.34 -10.43 17.99
C VAL A 486 -10.33 -11.38 17.33
N THR A 487 -10.04 -12.69 17.36
CA THR A 487 -10.96 -13.73 16.86
C THR A 487 -12.24 -13.77 17.69
N SER A 488 -12.13 -13.67 19.01
CA SER A 488 -13.28 -13.63 19.92
C SER A 488 -14.15 -12.39 19.67
N GLU A 489 -13.56 -11.25 19.34
CA GLU A 489 -14.29 -10.02 18.97
C GLU A 489 -15.01 -10.21 17.63
N ALA A 490 -14.36 -10.81 16.64
CA ALA A 490 -14.98 -11.13 15.35
C ALA A 490 -16.18 -12.09 15.54
N ILE A 491 -16.03 -13.12 16.37
CA ILE A 491 -17.12 -14.05 16.70
C ILE A 491 -18.28 -13.29 17.36
N ARG A 492 -18.01 -12.44 18.37
CA ARG A 492 -19.05 -11.62 19.02
C ARG A 492 -19.78 -10.73 18.00
N SER A 493 -19.06 -10.15 17.06
CA SER A 493 -19.66 -9.36 15.98
C SER A 493 -20.61 -10.20 15.13
N LEU A 494 -20.18 -11.40 14.68
CA LEU A 494 -20.99 -12.28 13.85
C LEU A 494 -22.19 -12.86 14.61
N VAL A 495 -22.05 -13.17 15.89
CA VAL A 495 -23.17 -13.60 16.75
C VAL A 495 -24.18 -12.46 16.94
N GLY A 496 -23.72 -11.25 17.19
CA GLY A 496 -24.57 -10.07 17.30
C GLY A 496 -25.31 -9.68 16.01
N LEU A 497 -24.86 -10.20 14.86
CA LEU A 497 -25.53 -10.07 13.55
C LEU A 497 -26.36 -11.30 13.19
N GLU A 498 -26.48 -12.28 14.10
CA GLU A 498 -27.22 -13.54 13.91
C GLU A 498 -26.67 -14.41 12.77
N LEU A 499 -25.38 -14.23 12.44
CA LEU A 499 -24.67 -15.06 11.46
C LEU A 499 -24.09 -16.32 12.08
N LEU A 500 -23.89 -16.32 13.40
CA LEU A 500 -23.51 -17.46 14.21
C LEU A 500 -24.35 -17.45 15.48
N THR A 501 -24.53 -18.63 16.07
CA THR A 501 -25.16 -18.79 17.39
C THR A 501 -24.36 -19.77 18.23
N TYR A 502 -24.43 -19.65 19.56
CA TYR A 502 -23.88 -20.67 20.45
C TYR A 502 -24.85 -21.82 20.58
N GLY A 503 -24.34 -23.04 20.52
CA GLY A 503 -25.10 -24.27 20.84
C GLY A 503 -25.52 -24.35 22.32
N GLY A 504 -26.24 -25.37 22.66
CA GLY A 504 -26.73 -25.57 24.04
C GLY A 504 -25.62 -25.72 25.09
N ASP A 505 -24.45 -26.19 24.68
CA ASP A 505 -23.25 -26.31 25.53
C ASP A 505 -22.49 -24.97 25.75
N ARG A 506 -22.89 -23.90 25.06
CA ARG A 506 -22.23 -22.55 25.02
C ARG A 506 -20.75 -22.57 24.63
N LYS A 507 -20.24 -23.69 24.12
CA LYS A 507 -18.87 -23.88 23.66
C LYS A 507 -18.77 -24.12 22.17
N THR A 508 -19.85 -24.57 21.55
CA THR A 508 -19.91 -24.87 20.11
C THR A 508 -20.62 -23.72 19.40
N LEU A 509 -20.02 -23.23 18.32
CA LEU A 509 -20.61 -22.24 17.41
C LEU A 509 -21.37 -22.99 16.31
N VAL A 510 -22.54 -22.49 15.95
CA VAL A 510 -23.45 -23.09 14.97
C VAL A 510 -23.84 -22.04 13.94
N ARG A 511 -23.75 -22.38 12.65
CA ARG A 511 -24.26 -21.54 11.57
C ARG A 511 -25.76 -21.61 11.44
N PRO A 512 -26.43 -20.63 10.84
CA PRO A 512 -27.85 -20.65 10.52
C PRO A 512 -28.23 -21.85 9.64
N PRO A 513 -29.50 -22.27 9.64
CA PRO A 513 -29.98 -23.34 8.78
C PRO A 513 -29.71 -23.10 7.31
N SER A 514 -29.30 -24.15 6.58
CA SER A 514 -29.08 -24.07 5.14
C SER A 514 -30.33 -23.56 4.41
N GLY A 515 -30.16 -22.69 3.42
CA GLY A 515 -31.26 -22.06 2.69
C GLY A 515 -31.82 -20.79 3.34
N SER A 516 -31.40 -20.43 4.56
CA SER A 516 -31.75 -19.13 5.15
C SER A 516 -30.92 -17.99 4.56
N ALA A 517 -31.47 -16.77 4.58
CA ALA A 517 -30.74 -15.58 4.15
C ALA A 517 -29.45 -15.36 4.95
N LYS A 518 -29.47 -15.64 6.25
CA LYS A 518 -28.30 -15.54 7.15
C LYS A 518 -27.22 -16.55 6.80
N ALA A 519 -27.59 -17.79 6.46
CA ALA A 519 -26.63 -18.80 5.99
C ALA A 519 -25.96 -18.38 4.68
N PHE A 520 -26.71 -17.81 3.75
CA PHE A 520 -26.18 -17.26 2.50
C PHE A 520 -25.22 -16.10 2.78
N GLN A 521 -25.60 -15.17 3.65
CA GLN A 521 -24.75 -14.03 4.04
C GLN A 521 -23.42 -14.47 4.66
N LEU A 522 -23.46 -15.46 5.56
CA LEU A 522 -22.25 -16.03 6.18
C LEU A 522 -21.36 -16.72 5.12
N LEU A 523 -21.96 -17.49 4.22
CA LEU A 523 -21.26 -18.15 3.13
C LEU A 523 -20.52 -17.12 2.25
N MET A 524 -21.21 -16.06 1.83
CA MET A 524 -20.63 -15.01 1.00
C MET A 524 -19.47 -14.29 1.69
N LEU A 525 -19.59 -14.02 2.99
CA LEU A 525 -18.50 -13.45 3.78
C LEU A 525 -17.26 -14.36 3.75
N GLY A 526 -17.45 -15.67 4.01
CA GLY A 526 -16.36 -16.66 4.00
C GLY A 526 -15.72 -16.82 2.63
N GLN A 527 -16.49 -16.77 1.55
CA GLN A 527 -16.00 -16.93 0.19
C GLN A 527 -14.93 -15.87 -0.20
N SER A 528 -14.94 -14.71 0.44
CA SER A 528 -13.92 -13.68 0.20
C SER A 528 -12.49 -14.10 0.55
N MET A 529 -12.31 -15.07 1.48
CA MET A 529 -11.02 -15.60 1.91
C MET A 529 -10.59 -16.88 1.19
N VAL A 530 -11.54 -17.57 0.55
CA VAL A 530 -11.27 -18.86 -0.12
C VAL A 530 -10.10 -18.79 -1.12
N PRO A 531 -9.97 -17.78 -2.00
CA PRO A 531 -8.85 -17.71 -2.95
C PRO A 531 -7.47 -17.67 -2.28
N MET A 532 -7.34 -17.02 -1.12
CA MET A 532 -6.10 -17.00 -0.34
C MET A 532 -5.78 -18.39 0.22
N LEU A 533 -6.75 -19.05 0.82
CA LEU A 533 -6.59 -20.38 1.41
C LEU A 533 -6.31 -21.44 0.34
N GLN A 534 -6.91 -21.31 -0.83
CA GLN A 534 -6.61 -22.18 -1.98
C GLN A 534 -5.15 -22.05 -2.43
N ARG A 535 -4.59 -20.83 -2.45
CA ARG A 535 -3.16 -20.63 -2.75
C ARG A 535 -2.25 -21.29 -1.73
N PHE A 536 -2.56 -21.14 -0.45
CA PHE A 536 -1.79 -21.78 0.63
C PHE A 536 -1.84 -23.29 0.50
N TYR A 537 -3.04 -23.84 0.31
CA TYR A 537 -3.22 -25.28 0.13
C TYR A 537 -2.52 -25.83 -1.12
N LEU A 538 -2.54 -25.09 -2.24
CA LEU A 538 -1.85 -25.48 -3.47
C LEU A 538 -0.34 -25.64 -3.24
N ALA A 539 0.30 -24.70 -2.57
CA ALA A 539 1.73 -24.78 -2.27
C ALA A 539 2.06 -25.96 -1.36
N ILE A 540 1.25 -26.19 -0.33
CA ILE A 540 1.40 -27.33 0.58
C ILE A 540 1.20 -28.65 -0.17
N ALA A 541 0.16 -28.77 -0.99
CA ALA A 541 -0.15 -29.97 -1.75
C ALA A 541 0.98 -30.34 -2.72
N ILE A 542 1.60 -29.36 -3.39
CA ILE A 542 2.76 -29.58 -4.27
C ILE A 542 3.95 -30.11 -3.45
N LEU A 543 4.24 -29.52 -2.28
CA LEU A 543 5.32 -29.96 -1.40
C LEU A 543 5.11 -31.39 -0.92
N VAL A 544 3.98 -31.67 -0.31
CA VAL A 544 3.64 -32.98 0.29
C VAL A 544 3.69 -34.08 -0.78
N ARG A 545 3.22 -33.78 -1.98
CA ARG A 545 3.21 -34.76 -3.08
C ARG A 545 4.58 -35.11 -3.61
N ASN A 546 5.47 -34.12 -3.75
CA ASN A 546 6.83 -34.35 -4.26
C ASN A 546 7.74 -34.97 -3.20
N GLY A 547 7.41 -34.84 -1.93
CA GLY A 547 8.20 -35.34 -0.81
C GLY A 547 9.24 -34.33 -0.30
N SER A 548 9.65 -34.57 0.96
CA SER A 548 10.70 -33.76 1.62
C SER A 548 12.04 -33.99 0.97
N GLY A 549 12.84 -32.92 0.80
CA GLY A 549 14.19 -32.98 0.23
C GLY A 549 14.23 -33.09 -1.30
N VAL A 550 13.13 -32.88 -2.03
CA VAL A 550 13.06 -33.06 -3.50
C VAL A 550 13.06 -31.74 -4.25
N LEU A 551 12.35 -30.73 -3.76
CA LEU A 551 12.16 -29.46 -4.47
C LEU A 551 13.06 -28.37 -3.93
N SER A 552 13.66 -27.58 -4.82
CA SER A 552 14.23 -26.28 -4.47
C SER A 552 13.13 -25.22 -4.37
N ARG A 553 13.38 -24.14 -3.61
CA ARG A 553 12.42 -23.03 -3.48
C ARG A 553 12.02 -22.45 -4.84
N ALA A 554 12.99 -22.21 -5.73
CA ALA A 554 12.73 -21.64 -7.05
C ALA A 554 11.83 -22.57 -7.90
N ARG A 555 12.03 -23.88 -7.82
CA ARG A 555 11.21 -24.86 -8.55
C ARG A 555 9.78 -24.88 -7.99
N LEU A 556 9.65 -24.89 -6.67
CA LEU A 556 8.33 -24.82 -6.01
C LEU A 556 7.53 -23.58 -6.42
N GLU A 557 8.16 -22.40 -6.41
CA GLU A 557 7.49 -21.14 -6.81
C GLU A 557 6.99 -21.21 -8.26
N VAL A 558 7.78 -21.76 -9.18
CA VAL A 558 7.37 -21.95 -10.58
C VAL A 558 6.21 -22.94 -10.69
N MET A 559 6.27 -24.05 -9.97
CA MET A 559 5.19 -25.06 -10.00
C MET A 559 3.89 -24.49 -9.43
N CYS A 560 3.96 -23.70 -8.37
CA CYS A 560 2.79 -23.02 -7.79
C CYS A 560 2.16 -22.06 -8.81
N GLU A 561 2.96 -21.21 -9.45
CA GLU A 561 2.50 -20.26 -10.46
C GLU A 561 1.80 -20.98 -11.63
N GLN A 562 2.46 -21.95 -12.25
CA GLN A 562 1.92 -22.72 -13.38
C GLN A 562 0.64 -23.50 -13.02
N SER A 563 0.60 -24.13 -11.83
CA SER A 563 -0.58 -24.84 -11.37
C SER A 563 -1.75 -23.90 -11.09
N ALA A 564 -1.46 -22.73 -10.51
CA ALA A 564 -2.48 -21.71 -10.25
C ALA A 564 -3.04 -21.11 -11.55
N GLU A 565 -2.18 -20.82 -12.54
CA GLU A 565 -2.62 -20.37 -13.88
C GLU A 565 -3.55 -21.41 -14.54
N ARG A 566 -3.19 -22.67 -14.49
CA ARG A 566 -4.01 -23.77 -15.04
C ARG A 566 -5.35 -23.91 -14.33
N LEU A 567 -5.37 -23.83 -13.00
CA LEU A 567 -6.61 -23.81 -12.21
C LEU A 567 -7.51 -22.63 -12.58
N SER A 568 -6.91 -21.46 -12.75
CA SER A 568 -7.62 -20.25 -13.16
C SER A 568 -8.30 -20.43 -14.53
N MET A 569 -7.60 -21.03 -15.50
CA MET A 569 -8.15 -21.30 -16.84
C MET A 569 -9.30 -22.32 -16.80
N ILE A 570 -9.17 -23.37 -16.00
CA ILE A 570 -10.18 -24.46 -15.93
C ILE A 570 -11.45 -24.00 -15.20
N TYR A 571 -11.29 -23.24 -14.10
CA TYR A 571 -12.41 -22.87 -13.22
C TYR A 571 -12.89 -21.45 -13.41
N GLY A 572 -12.32 -20.68 -14.37
CA GLY A 572 -12.71 -19.30 -14.62
C GLY A 572 -12.45 -18.39 -13.41
N LEU A 573 -11.35 -18.63 -12.69
CA LEU A 573 -10.94 -17.79 -11.56
C LEU A 573 -10.25 -16.53 -12.11
N HIS A 574 -11.01 -15.46 -12.29
CA HIS A 574 -10.53 -14.22 -12.90
C HIS A 574 -9.79 -13.29 -11.90
N SER A 575 -9.26 -13.84 -10.80
CA SER A 575 -8.49 -13.08 -9.82
C SER A 575 -7.00 -13.14 -10.13
N PRO A 576 -6.36 -12.04 -10.55
CA PRO A 576 -4.91 -11.99 -10.84
C PRO A 576 -4.05 -12.38 -9.62
N ASP A 577 -4.58 -12.22 -8.42
CA ASP A 577 -3.91 -12.61 -7.18
C ASP A 577 -3.70 -14.11 -7.05
N PHE A 578 -4.54 -14.92 -7.70
CA PHE A 578 -4.51 -16.36 -7.52
C PHE A 578 -3.22 -16.99 -8.05
N PHE A 579 -2.66 -16.46 -9.14
CA PHE A 579 -1.41 -16.93 -9.75
C PHE A 579 -0.23 -15.97 -9.59
N ASN A 580 -0.31 -15.03 -8.63
CA ASN A 580 0.76 -14.06 -8.40
C ASN A 580 1.96 -14.72 -7.72
N LYS A 581 3.08 -14.80 -8.45
CA LYS A 581 4.35 -15.40 -7.99
C LYS A 581 4.86 -14.80 -6.68
N THR A 582 4.70 -13.50 -6.47
CA THR A 582 5.17 -12.82 -5.26
C THR A 582 4.43 -13.33 -4.02
N LEU A 583 3.12 -13.61 -4.14
CA LEU A 583 2.32 -14.12 -3.02
C LEU A 583 2.74 -15.56 -2.64
N PHE A 584 3.08 -16.40 -3.62
CA PHE A 584 3.66 -17.72 -3.32
C PHE A 584 5.04 -17.61 -2.68
N HIS A 585 5.89 -16.70 -3.19
CA HIS A 585 7.20 -16.41 -2.60
C HIS A 585 7.08 -16.01 -1.12
N ASP A 586 6.19 -15.07 -0.80
CA ASP A 586 5.98 -14.58 0.56
C ASP A 586 5.42 -15.67 1.50
N PHE A 587 4.50 -16.50 0.98
CA PHE A 587 3.96 -17.65 1.73
C PHE A 587 5.06 -18.69 2.06
N ILE A 588 5.85 -19.10 1.06
CA ILE A 588 6.93 -20.07 1.24
C ILE A 588 8.00 -19.50 2.18
N HIS A 589 8.33 -18.22 2.05
CA HIS A 589 9.26 -17.55 2.95
C HIS A 589 8.74 -17.57 4.40
N LYS A 590 7.46 -17.32 4.60
CA LYS A 590 6.85 -17.36 5.94
C LYS A 590 6.87 -18.75 6.56
N LEU A 591 6.64 -19.79 5.78
CA LEU A 591 6.80 -21.18 6.25
C LEU A 591 8.24 -21.47 6.69
N GLN A 592 9.25 -20.87 6.01
CA GLN A 592 10.65 -20.99 6.43
C GLN A 592 10.95 -20.19 7.70
N GLU A 593 10.45 -18.97 7.85
CA GLU A 593 10.57 -18.18 9.09
C GLU A 593 9.98 -18.91 10.31
N LEU A 594 8.87 -19.60 10.11
CA LEU A 594 8.20 -20.41 11.16
C LEU A 594 8.85 -21.78 11.38
N GLN A 595 9.96 -22.08 10.72
CA GLN A 595 10.68 -23.36 10.80
C GLN A 595 9.85 -24.57 10.33
N VAL A 596 8.69 -24.38 9.70
CA VAL A 596 7.89 -25.45 9.08
C VAL A 596 8.62 -26.03 7.87
N LEU A 597 9.33 -25.17 7.13
CA LEU A 597 10.20 -25.57 6.03
C LEU A 597 11.66 -25.26 6.39
N ARG A 598 12.55 -26.20 6.12
CA ARG A 598 14.00 -26.07 6.30
C ARG A 598 14.72 -26.24 4.97
N ARG A 599 15.93 -25.77 4.86
CA ARG A 599 16.78 -25.97 3.70
C ARG A 599 17.94 -26.88 4.05
N ASN A 600 18.13 -27.96 3.29
CA ASN A 600 19.30 -28.84 3.46
C ASN A 600 20.55 -28.28 2.79
N ALA A 601 21.65 -29.03 2.87
CA ALA A 601 22.95 -28.64 2.31
C ALA A 601 22.93 -28.45 0.78
N ASP A 602 22.06 -29.18 0.07
CA ASP A 602 21.88 -29.11 -1.38
C ASP A 602 20.93 -27.99 -1.81
N GLY A 603 20.40 -27.20 -0.84
CA GLY A 603 19.46 -26.10 -1.10
C GLY A 603 18.02 -26.55 -1.36
N LEU A 604 17.70 -27.82 -1.10
CA LEU A 604 16.35 -28.38 -1.23
C LEU A 604 15.53 -28.15 0.04
N ILE A 605 14.20 -28.12 -0.14
CA ILE A 605 13.25 -27.88 0.96
C ILE A 605 12.97 -29.19 1.69
N GLU A 606 13.19 -29.20 2.99
CA GLU A 606 12.82 -30.27 3.92
C GLU A 606 11.68 -29.82 4.83
N PHE A 607 10.80 -30.75 5.15
CA PHE A 607 9.66 -30.58 6.06
C PHE A 607 9.34 -31.91 6.74
N ASP A 608 8.60 -31.83 7.83
CA ASP A 608 8.11 -32.96 8.62
C ASP A 608 6.57 -33.08 8.55
N ASP A 609 6.02 -33.93 9.42
CA ASP A 609 4.58 -34.23 9.45
C ASP A 609 3.72 -33.00 9.81
N ASP A 610 4.26 -31.94 10.37
CA ASP A 610 3.52 -30.72 10.69
C ASP A 610 2.94 -30.09 9.44
N LEU A 611 3.67 -30.08 8.31
CA LEU A 611 3.15 -29.58 7.03
C LEU A 611 1.97 -30.43 6.52
N THR A 612 2.03 -31.74 6.72
CA THR A 612 0.95 -32.66 6.34
C THR A 612 -0.31 -32.42 7.18
N ASN A 613 -0.14 -32.15 8.49
CA ASN A 613 -1.23 -31.81 9.40
C ASN A 613 -1.90 -30.47 9.02
N ILE A 614 -1.13 -29.44 8.66
CA ILE A 614 -1.66 -28.18 8.13
C ILE A 614 -2.50 -28.43 6.86
N GLY A 615 -2.02 -29.29 5.96
CA GLY A 615 -2.77 -29.71 4.77
C GLY A 615 -4.07 -30.45 5.11
N ALA A 616 -4.11 -31.23 6.19
CA ALA A 616 -5.30 -31.92 6.67
C ALA A 616 -6.36 -30.94 7.21
N ASP A 617 -5.96 -29.90 7.94
CA ASP A 617 -6.85 -28.84 8.44
C ASP A 617 -7.56 -28.07 7.32
N ALA A 618 -6.95 -27.98 6.14
CA ALA A 618 -7.59 -27.38 4.97
C ALA A 618 -8.90 -28.05 4.57
N ARG A 619 -9.14 -29.30 4.97
CA ARG A 619 -10.41 -30.00 4.74
C ARG A 619 -11.61 -29.36 5.45
N LEU A 620 -11.36 -28.64 6.53
CA LEU A 620 -12.41 -27.96 7.28
C LEU A 620 -12.89 -26.69 6.56
N VAL A 621 -12.07 -26.13 5.70
CA VAL A 621 -12.30 -24.83 5.07
C VAL A 621 -12.51 -24.92 3.56
N LEU A 622 -11.79 -25.81 2.87
CA LEU A 622 -11.87 -25.98 1.41
C LEU A 622 -12.74 -27.16 1.03
N GLY A 623 -13.66 -26.96 0.09
CA GLY A 623 -14.54 -27.98 -0.45
C GLY A 623 -13.78 -29.14 -1.09
N GLU A 624 -14.41 -30.32 -1.12
CA GLU A 624 -13.82 -31.55 -1.65
C GLU A 624 -13.45 -31.41 -3.14
N GLU A 625 -14.31 -30.80 -3.94
CA GLU A 625 -14.08 -30.58 -5.37
C GLU A 625 -12.81 -29.73 -5.62
N ILE A 626 -12.62 -28.66 -4.86
CA ILE A 626 -11.46 -27.77 -4.99
C ILE A 626 -10.19 -28.52 -4.59
N ARG A 627 -10.24 -29.24 -3.46
CA ARG A 627 -9.09 -30.03 -3.00
C ARG A 627 -8.71 -31.13 -4.00
N HIS A 628 -9.73 -31.84 -4.53
CA HIS A 628 -9.51 -32.86 -5.57
C HIS A 628 -8.90 -32.26 -6.83
N SER A 629 -9.37 -31.11 -7.28
CA SER A 629 -8.86 -30.40 -8.44
C SER A 629 -7.40 -29.96 -8.26
N ILE A 630 -7.06 -29.44 -7.09
CA ILE A 630 -5.67 -29.09 -6.76
C ILE A 630 -4.80 -30.34 -6.76
N LEU A 631 -5.24 -31.41 -6.11
CA LEU A 631 -4.50 -32.66 -6.04
C LEU A 631 -4.32 -33.32 -7.42
N SER A 632 -5.32 -33.31 -8.29
CA SER A 632 -5.25 -33.88 -9.64
C SER A 632 -4.26 -33.13 -10.54
N LEU A 633 -4.15 -31.81 -10.39
CA LEU A 633 -3.21 -30.99 -11.16
C LEU A 633 -1.77 -31.16 -10.69
N THR A 634 -1.55 -31.40 -9.41
CA THR A 634 -0.21 -31.67 -8.89
C THR A 634 0.34 -33.03 -9.38
N VAL A 635 -0.52 -33.94 -9.93
CA VAL A 635 -0.10 -35.21 -10.57
C VAL A 635 0.69 -34.99 -11.85
N ASN A 636 0.34 -33.96 -12.62
CA ASN A 636 0.85 -33.73 -13.98
C ASN A 636 1.95 -32.66 -14.04
N ALA A 637 2.40 -32.14 -12.90
CA ALA A 637 3.43 -31.11 -12.82
C ALA A 637 4.86 -31.67 -12.63
N GLY A 638 5.02 -33.01 -12.76
CA GLY A 638 6.31 -33.72 -12.68
C GLY A 638 7.00 -33.89 -14.04
#